data_3463c420c19caf68d414a9cfd3e3a069
#
_entry.id   3463c420c19caf68d414a9cfd3e3a069
#
_cell.length_a   1.000
_cell.length_b   1.000
_cell.length_c   1.000
_cell.angle_alpha   90.00
_cell.angle_beta   90.00
_cell.angle_gamma   90.00
#
_symmetry.space_group_name_H-M   'P 1'
#
loop_
_entity.id
_entity.type
_entity.pdbx_description
1 polymer ?
#
loop_
_entity_poly.entity_id
_entity_poly.type
_entity_poly.pdbx_seq_one_letter_code
_entity_poly.pdbx_strand_id
1 'polypeptide(L)'
;MDSPDLKAPQHYINRELSFLEFNQRVLDQAFDESVPLLERLRFLCIACSNLDEFFEIRVAGLKQLQELGGQLAPDGMSIPEQLTAIHDRATRLVADQYRCLNSLLLPALAAEGVPLLGPGEWTPRQTLWLEDYFEREVEPVLSPLGLDPARPFPRIQNKSLNFIVRLEGKDAFDRDSELAIVQAPRSLPRVVPLPAEGPSRDCVLLSSIVQAFVHKLFTGIKVIGCYQFRVTRNSDLFVDEEEIDDLRRALEGELVHRRYGAAVRLETSGDCPDDMVKFLQAQFASNGLDTYPVEGPVNLNRLSAVYDLVQRPDLKYPIFTPGAPKRLVGATDLFTVIRQKDVLLHHPYQSFVPVMDFLRQAAADPQVLAIKQTLYRAGHDSPLVDALVAAANAGKDVTVIVELRARFDEEANIELSNRLQEAGAHVMYGVVGYKTHAKLTLIVRREAGGIRRYCHLGTGNYHPRTARHYTDYGLFTCDDEIGQDVHELFLQLTSLTQTPQLKRLTQSPFGMHEMVLQKLAREAEHARAGRPARVIAKMNALVDPQSIEALYRASRAGVKIELIVRGVCALRPGLPGVSENISVRSIVGRFLEHSRVFYFENGGEPDMFCASADWMERNFFRRVEVAFPIRRKGHAERILRDLDWCLRDNSQAWELKPDGRYERISRGRDSSVNAQAELLAAYAAGPVTATIPEMPVSERQL
;
A
#
# COMPACT_ATOMS: atom_id res chain seq x y z
N MET A 1 26.99 -5.66 36.88
CA MET A 1 26.56 -4.62 35.89
C MET A 1 25.06 -4.57 35.92
N ASP A 2 24.49 -3.42 36.18
CA ASP A 2 23.04 -3.24 36.16
C ASP A 2 22.48 -3.65 34.79
N SER A 3 21.35 -4.32 34.81
CA SER A 3 20.66 -4.76 33.60
C SER A 3 20.25 -3.54 32.81
N PRO A 4 20.56 -3.38 31.50
CA PRO A 4 20.19 -2.20 30.76
C PRO A 4 18.65 -2.03 30.73
N ASP A 5 18.19 -0.79 30.86
CA ASP A 5 16.79 -0.47 30.70
C ASP A 5 16.41 -0.65 29.23
N LEU A 6 15.62 -1.68 28.93
CA LEU A 6 15.20 -2.01 27.58
C LEU A 6 14.20 -1.00 26.99
N LYS A 7 13.61 -0.13 27.84
CA LYS A 7 12.70 0.96 27.43
C LYS A 7 13.43 2.26 27.12
N ALA A 8 14.75 2.30 27.33
CA ALA A 8 15.50 3.51 27.11
C ALA A 8 15.38 4.00 25.66
N PRO A 9 15.13 5.29 25.43
CA PRO A 9 14.83 5.88 24.11
C PRO A 9 15.86 5.55 23.03
N GLN A 10 17.15 5.42 23.40
CA GLN A 10 18.23 5.08 22.47
C GLN A 10 18.11 3.67 21.85
N HIS A 11 17.25 2.81 22.38
CA HIS A 11 16.99 1.47 21.85
C HIS A 11 15.93 1.47 20.74
N TYR A 12 15.30 2.61 20.47
CA TYR A 12 14.26 2.72 19.46
C TYR A 12 14.68 3.59 18.28
N ILE A 13 14.13 3.29 17.11
CA ILE A 13 14.21 4.11 15.91
C ILE A 13 12.88 4.83 15.77
N ASN A 14 12.91 6.14 15.44
CA ASN A 14 11.68 6.88 15.16
C ASN A 14 10.91 6.23 14.01
N ARG A 15 9.64 5.96 14.22
CA ARG A 15 8.81 5.24 13.25
C ARG A 15 8.57 6.04 11.97
N GLU A 16 8.49 7.37 12.04
CA GLU A 16 8.21 8.22 10.90
C GLU A 16 9.48 8.35 10.03
N LEU A 17 10.63 8.49 10.65
CA LEU A 17 11.92 8.47 9.95
C LEU A 17 12.19 7.09 9.33
N SER A 18 11.86 6.01 10.04
CA SER A 18 11.93 4.64 9.50
C SER A 18 11.06 4.46 8.26
N PHE A 19 9.88 5.11 8.20
CA PHE A 19 9.04 5.11 7.01
C PHE A 19 9.71 5.84 5.83
N LEU A 20 10.33 6.98 6.08
CA LEU A 20 11.04 7.71 5.03
C LEU A 20 12.25 6.91 4.49
N GLU A 21 12.97 6.19 5.37
CA GLU A 21 14.02 5.26 4.95
C GLU A 21 13.46 4.05 4.16
N PHE A 22 12.27 3.57 4.49
CA PHE A 22 11.59 2.59 3.63
C PHE A 22 11.27 3.18 2.26
N ASN A 23 10.76 4.40 2.21
CA ASN A 23 10.45 5.05 0.94
C ASN A 23 11.70 5.35 0.10
N GLN A 24 12.85 5.60 0.75
CA GLN A 24 14.15 5.67 0.06
C GLN A 24 14.48 4.33 -0.62
N ARG A 25 14.35 3.19 0.09
CA ARG A 25 14.60 1.85 -0.51
C ARG A 25 13.67 1.55 -1.69
N VAL A 26 12.44 2.07 -1.69
CA VAL A 26 11.54 2.01 -2.85
C VAL A 26 12.08 2.85 -3.99
N LEU A 27 12.54 4.09 -3.72
CA LEU A 27 13.15 4.97 -4.71
C LEU A 27 14.45 4.39 -5.27
N ASP A 28 15.24 3.70 -4.45
CA ASP A 28 16.52 3.09 -4.87
C ASP A 28 16.32 2.02 -5.95
N GLN A 29 15.13 1.42 -6.06
CA GLN A 29 14.79 0.55 -7.19
C GLN A 29 14.74 1.32 -8.52
N ALA A 30 14.43 2.63 -8.48
CA ALA A 30 14.46 3.47 -9.68
C ALA A 30 15.90 3.84 -10.11
N PHE A 31 16.86 3.81 -9.20
CA PHE A 31 18.29 3.98 -9.47
C PHE A 31 18.97 2.71 -9.95
N ASP A 32 18.41 1.52 -9.67
CA ASP A 32 19.02 0.23 -9.98
C ASP A 32 18.85 -0.12 -11.47
N GLU A 33 19.95 -0.08 -12.22
CA GLU A 33 19.97 -0.40 -13.65
C GLU A 33 19.63 -1.88 -13.98
N SER A 34 19.68 -2.77 -13.01
CA SER A 34 19.24 -4.16 -13.17
C SER A 34 17.71 -4.31 -13.23
N VAL A 35 16.96 -3.26 -12.85
CA VAL A 35 15.52 -3.19 -12.97
C VAL A 35 15.13 -2.66 -14.35
N PRO A 36 14.14 -3.25 -15.04
CA PRO A 36 13.69 -2.79 -16.36
C PRO A 36 13.23 -1.33 -16.32
N LEU A 37 13.51 -0.56 -17.38
CA LEU A 37 13.39 0.91 -17.38
C LEU A 37 12.00 1.43 -17.01
N LEU A 38 10.92 0.85 -17.55
CA LEU A 38 9.55 1.28 -17.21
C LEU A 38 9.17 0.89 -15.79
N GLU A 39 9.74 -0.15 -15.23
CA GLU A 39 9.56 -0.48 -13.81
C GLU A 39 10.31 0.50 -12.90
N ARG A 40 11.51 0.96 -13.31
CA ARG A 40 12.23 2.04 -12.61
C ARG A 40 11.39 3.31 -12.53
N LEU A 41 10.77 3.72 -13.66
CA LEU A 41 9.82 4.84 -13.67
C LEU A 41 8.63 4.60 -12.73
N ARG A 42 8.11 3.38 -12.70
CA ARG A 42 7.01 2.99 -11.81
C ARG A 42 7.42 3.06 -10.33
N PHE A 43 8.64 2.63 -9.98
CA PHE A 43 9.15 2.77 -8.61
C PHE A 43 9.30 4.23 -8.18
N LEU A 44 9.73 5.12 -9.08
CA LEU A 44 9.72 6.56 -8.82
C LEU A 44 8.29 7.06 -8.50
N CYS A 45 7.31 6.66 -9.30
CA CYS A 45 5.91 7.02 -9.09
C CYS A 45 5.36 6.46 -7.76
N ILE A 46 5.72 5.23 -7.39
CA ILE A 46 5.34 4.61 -6.11
C ILE A 46 5.97 5.38 -4.95
N ALA A 47 7.25 5.75 -5.04
CA ALA A 47 7.92 6.51 -3.99
C ALA A 47 7.27 7.90 -3.79
N CYS A 48 6.84 8.56 -4.86
CA CYS A 48 6.08 9.80 -4.80
C CYS A 48 4.71 9.58 -4.12
N SER A 49 3.97 8.54 -4.52
CA SER A 49 2.66 8.22 -3.95
C SER A 49 2.74 7.85 -2.46
N ASN A 50 3.76 7.11 -2.05
CA ASN A 50 4.01 6.78 -0.65
C ASN A 50 4.28 8.05 0.19
N LEU A 51 5.02 9.00 -0.37
CA LEU A 51 5.28 10.28 0.29
C LEU A 51 4.01 11.11 0.41
N ASP A 52 3.15 11.10 -0.61
CA ASP A 52 1.84 11.75 -0.54
C ASP A 52 0.99 11.18 0.61
N GLU A 53 0.83 9.86 0.69
CA GLU A 53 0.06 9.22 1.76
C GLU A 53 0.67 9.50 3.15
N PHE A 54 2.00 9.54 3.24
CA PHE A 54 2.69 9.89 4.48
C PHE A 54 2.32 11.29 4.98
N PHE A 55 2.31 12.29 4.09
CA PHE A 55 1.89 13.63 4.46
C PHE A 55 0.39 13.71 4.75
N GLU A 56 -0.45 13.09 3.94
CA GLU A 56 -1.91 13.10 4.09
C GLU A 56 -2.39 12.56 5.44
N ILE A 57 -1.65 11.60 6.00
CA ILE A 57 -2.10 10.84 7.18
C ILE A 57 -1.16 11.03 8.37
N ARG A 58 0.16 10.80 8.18
CA ARG A 58 1.09 10.75 9.30
C ARG A 58 1.51 12.15 9.75
N VAL A 59 1.97 12.97 8.80
CA VAL A 59 2.36 14.35 9.11
C VAL A 59 1.14 15.18 9.53
N ALA A 60 0.00 14.99 8.85
CA ALA A 60 -1.27 15.58 9.24
C ALA A 60 -1.64 15.24 10.68
N GLY A 61 -1.56 13.95 11.06
CA GLY A 61 -1.84 13.51 12.42
C GLY A 61 -0.86 14.06 13.47
N LEU A 62 0.44 14.16 13.13
CA LEU A 62 1.43 14.77 14.05
C LEU A 62 1.15 16.26 14.27
N LYS A 63 0.76 17.01 13.22
CA LYS A 63 0.38 18.42 13.34
C LYS A 63 -0.84 18.61 14.25
N GLN A 64 -1.84 17.75 14.12
CA GLN A 64 -3.01 17.75 15.02
C GLN A 64 -2.63 17.43 16.48
N LEU A 65 -1.77 16.41 16.70
CA LEU A 65 -1.29 16.07 18.04
C LEU A 65 -0.43 17.19 18.65
N GLN A 66 0.28 17.97 17.84
CA GLN A 66 1.03 19.13 18.31
C GLN A 66 0.11 20.19 18.94
N GLU A 67 -1.05 20.41 18.32
CA GLU A 67 -2.07 21.34 18.85
C GLU A 67 -2.70 20.85 20.18
N LEU A 68 -2.76 19.52 20.36
CA LEU A 68 -3.34 18.87 21.55
C LEU A 68 -2.32 18.57 22.66
N GLY A 69 -1.04 18.94 22.51
CA GLY A 69 0.00 18.69 23.52
C GLY A 69 0.42 17.23 23.62
N GLY A 70 0.68 16.58 22.47
CA GLY A 70 1.00 15.15 22.38
C GLY A 70 2.25 14.69 23.13
N GLN A 71 2.29 13.38 23.41
CA GLN A 71 3.37 12.73 24.18
C GLN A 71 4.66 12.53 23.33
N LEU A 72 5.79 12.29 24.03
CA LEU A 72 7.04 11.91 23.39
C LEU A 72 6.91 10.55 22.67
N ALA A 73 7.59 10.40 21.55
CA ALA A 73 7.71 9.10 20.88
C ALA A 73 8.59 8.14 21.70
N PRO A 74 8.53 6.81 21.45
CA PRO A 74 9.35 5.82 22.15
C PRO A 74 10.87 6.08 22.06
N ASP A 75 11.35 6.72 21.00
CA ASP A 75 12.74 7.16 20.82
C ASP A 75 13.08 8.48 21.53
N GLY A 76 12.14 9.06 22.26
CA GLY A 76 12.30 10.28 23.07
C GLY A 76 12.08 11.58 22.30
N MET A 77 11.83 11.57 20.99
CA MET A 77 11.59 12.79 20.21
C MET A 77 10.22 13.40 20.53
N SER A 78 10.20 14.70 20.77
CA SER A 78 8.98 15.51 20.81
C SER A 78 8.36 15.66 19.41
N ILE A 79 7.10 16.06 19.33
CA ILE A 79 6.44 16.25 18.03
C ILE A 79 7.12 17.33 17.17
N PRO A 80 7.52 18.51 17.70
CA PRO A 80 8.27 19.49 16.93
C PRO A 80 9.60 18.95 16.37
N GLU A 81 10.36 18.20 17.18
CA GLU A 81 11.61 17.57 16.72
C GLU A 81 11.35 16.56 15.62
N GLN A 82 10.30 15.73 15.74
CA GLN A 82 9.89 14.80 14.69
C GLN A 82 9.54 15.54 13.39
N LEU A 83 8.71 16.60 13.46
CA LEU A 83 8.32 17.36 12.28
C LEU A 83 9.52 18.01 11.57
N THR A 84 10.48 18.56 12.33
CA THR A 84 11.71 19.11 11.79
C THR A 84 12.54 18.02 11.09
N ALA A 85 12.77 16.89 11.75
CA ALA A 85 13.55 15.79 11.18
C ALA A 85 12.85 15.17 9.95
N ILE A 86 11.52 15.10 9.94
CA ILE A 86 10.71 14.68 8.80
C ILE A 86 10.91 15.64 7.63
N HIS A 87 10.83 16.96 7.87
CA HIS A 87 11.02 17.98 6.84
C HIS A 87 12.38 17.84 6.18
N ASP A 88 13.45 17.78 6.98
CA ASP A 88 14.84 17.64 6.50
C ASP A 88 15.05 16.36 5.68
N ARG A 89 14.47 15.25 6.15
CA ARG A 89 14.59 13.96 5.46
C ARG A 89 13.76 13.91 4.18
N ALA A 90 12.54 14.45 4.21
CA ALA A 90 11.65 14.51 3.06
C ALA A 90 12.22 15.43 1.96
N THR A 91 12.84 16.55 2.33
CA THR A 91 13.51 17.44 1.39
C THR A 91 14.60 16.71 0.58
N ARG A 92 15.44 15.92 1.28
CA ARG A 92 16.45 15.09 0.59
C ARG A 92 15.83 14.03 -0.30
N LEU A 93 14.77 13.37 0.17
CA LEU A 93 14.06 12.34 -0.61
C LEU A 93 13.44 12.93 -1.88
N VAL A 94 12.82 14.13 -1.79
CA VAL A 94 12.27 14.86 -2.95
C VAL A 94 13.38 15.23 -3.94
N ALA A 95 14.50 15.77 -3.45
CA ALA A 95 15.66 16.07 -4.30
C ALA A 95 16.17 14.82 -5.04
N ASP A 96 16.27 13.68 -4.35
CA ASP A 96 16.64 12.40 -4.96
C ASP A 96 15.63 11.92 -6.01
N GLN A 97 14.32 12.11 -5.80
CA GLN A 97 13.29 11.79 -6.79
C GLN A 97 13.48 12.57 -8.10
N TYR A 98 13.69 13.88 -8.02
CA TYR A 98 13.88 14.71 -9.21
C TYR A 98 15.25 14.51 -9.87
N ARG A 99 16.30 14.25 -9.09
CA ARG A 99 17.60 13.81 -9.62
C ARG A 99 17.48 12.50 -10.40
N CYS A 100 16.75 11.49 -9.85
CA CYS A 100 16.48 10.24 -10.53
C CYS A 100 15.74 10.47 -11.85
N LEU A 101 14.66 11.28 -11.82
CA LEU A 101 13.89 11.59 -13.02
C LEU A 101 14.76 12.27 -14.08
N ASN A 102 15.36 13.41 -13.73
CA ASN A 102 15.99 14.31 -14.71
C ASN A 102 17.32 13.77 -15.24
N SER A 103 18.15 13.18 -14.35
CA SER A 103 19.51 12.76 -14.72
C SER A 103 19.59 11.32 -15.21
N LEU A 104 18.60 10.46 -14.91
CA LEU A 104 18.67 9.04 -15.26
C LEU A 104 17.49 8.59 -16.12
N LEU A 105 16.24 8.80 -15.66
CA LEU A 105 15.09 8.18 -16.32
C LEU A 105 14.70 8.87 -17.61
N LEU A 106 14.64 10.21 -17.66
CA LEU A 106 14.30 10.94 -18.89
C LEU A 106 15.32 10.69 -20.00
N PRO A 107 16.65 10.76 -19.76
CA PRO A 107 17.63 10.42 -20.80
C PRO A 107 17.53 8.97 -21.26
N ALA A 108 17.34 8.01 -20.35
CA ALA A 108 17.21 6.60 -20.68
C ALA A 108 15.93 6.32 -21.49
N LEU A 109 14.81 6.94 -21.15
CA LEU A 109 13.55 6.82 -21.92
C LEU A 109 13.71 7.39 -23.32
N ALA A 110 14.37 8.55 -23.47
CA ALA A 110 14.65 9.16 -24.77
C ALA A 110 15.54 8.24 -25.64
N ALA A 111 16.56 7.63 -25.04
CA ALA A 111 17.44 6.66 -25.74
C ALA A 111 16.69 5.41 -26.23
N GLU A 112 15.63 5.01 -25.51
CA GLU A 112 14.74 3.90 -25.88
C GLU A 112 13.58 4.35 -26.80
N GLY A 113 13.60 5.57 -27.32
CA GLY A 113 12.58 6.09 -28.24
C GLY A 113 11.27 6.47 -27.57
N VAL A 114 11.29 6.84 -26.31
CA VAL A 114 10.13 7.29 -25.50
C VAL A 114 10.46 8.63 -24.84
N PRO A 115 10.79 9.70 -25.58
CA PRO A 115 11.10 10.98 -24.98
C PRO A 115 9.84 11.65 -24.39
N LEU A 116 9.99 12.29 -23.24
CA LEU A 116 9.04 13.25 -22.69
C LEU A 116 9.55 14.66 -23.03
N LEU A 117 8.98 15.27 -24.06
CA LEU A 117 9.47 16.53 -24.64
C LEU A 117 8.95 17.75 -23.84
N GLY A 118 9.84 18.66 -23.54
CA GLY A 118 9.54 20.00 -23.03
C GLY A 118 9.24 21.02 -24.14
N PRO A 119 8.68 22.20 -23.81
CA PRO A 119 8.33 23.22 -24.83
C PRO A 119 9.48 23.66 -25.74
N GLY A 120 10.72 23.65 -25.23
CA GLY A 120 11.92 23.99 -26.02
C GLY A 120 12.41 22.91 -26.98
N GLU A 121 11.84 21.70 -26.91
CA GLU A 121 12.25 20.53 -27.70
C GLU A 121 11.24 20.20 -28.80
N TRP A 122 10.09 20.89 -28.86
CA TRP A 122 9.05 20.63 -29.85
C TRP A 122 9.44 21.13 -31.24
N THR A 123 9.23 20.29 -32.23
CA THR A 123 9.34 20.73 -33.63
C THR A 123 8.21 21.72 -33.95
N PRO A 124 8.35 22.59 -34.98
CA PRO A 124 7.28 23.49 -35.40
C PRO A 124 5.94 22.75 -35.70
N ARG A 125 6.00 21.55 -36.24
CA ARG A 125 4.81 20.73 -36.50
C ARG A 125 4.16 20.21 -35.23
N GLN A 126 4.96 19.75 -34.27
CA GLN A 126 4.47 19.33 -32.95
C GLN A 126 3.86 20.52 -32.21
N THR A 127 4.47 21.70 -32.27
CA THR A 127 3.94 22.92 -31.67
C THR A 127 2.55 23.25 -32.23
N LEU A 128 2.39 23.24 -33.56
CA LEU A 128 1.08 23.48 -34.19
C LEU A 128 0.02 22.46 -33.80
N TRP A 129 0.41 21.18 -33.72
CA TRP A 129 -0.50 20.14 -33.29
C TRP A 129 -0.90 20.28 -31.81
N LEU A 130 0.05 20.64 -30.94
CA LEU A 130 -0.19 20.88 -29.53
C LEU A 130 -1.05 22.12 -29.29
N GLU A 131 -0.88 23.14 -30.11
CA GLU A 131 -1.73 24.36 -30.07
C GLU A 131 -3.19 24.01 -30.42
N ASP A 132 -3.41 23.26 -31.51
CA ASP A 132 -4.73 22.77 -31.92
C ASP A 132 -5.34 21.82 -30.88
N TYR A 133 -4.52 20.94 -30.28
CA TYR A 133 -4.95 20.08 -29.15
C TYR A 133 -5.36 20.92 -27.94
N PHE A 134 -4.59 21.96 -27.59
CA PHE A 134 -4.93 22.85 -26.49
C PHE A 134 -6.28 23.54 -26.75
N GLU A 135 -6.50 24.11 -27.92
CA GLU A 135 -7.75 24.82 -28.25
C GLU A 135 -8.97 23.91 -28.26
N ARG A 136 -8.84 22.65 -28.70
CA ARG A 136 -9.99 21.74 -28.82
C ARG A 136 -10.26 20.92 -27.57
N GLU A 137 -9.23 20.49 -26.86
CA GLU A 137 -9.38 19.50 -25.80
C GLU A 137 -9.10 20.08 -24.39
N VAL A 138 -8.24 21.09 -24.29
CA VAL A 138 -7.77 21.60 -23.01
C VAL A 138 -8.45 22.92 -22.62
N GLU A 139 -8.41 23.92 -23.49
CA GLU A 139 -8.97 25.24 -23.25
C GLU A 139 -10.47 25.20 -22.86
N PRO A 140 -11.35 24.43 -23.55
CA PRO A 140 -12.78 24.42 -23.24
C PRO A 140 -13.12 23.92 -21.83
N VAL A 141 -12.22 23.19 -21.19
CA VAL A 141 -12.43 22.63 -19.84
C VAL A 141 -11.63 23.37 -18.74
N LEU A 142 -10.84 24.37 -19.13
CA LEU A 142 -10.12 25.23 -18.18
C LEU A 142 -10.95 26.46 -17.82
N SER A 143 -10.97 26.80 -16.55
CA SER A 143 -11.60 28.04 -16.06
C SER A 143 -10.55 28.86 -15.28
N PRO A 144 -9.96 29.88 -15.89
CA PRO A 144 -9.06 30.78 -15.19
C PRO A 144 -9.84 31.59 -14.14
N LEU A 145 -9.28 31.67 -12.94
CA LEU A 145 -9.86 32.40 -11.80
C LEU A 145 -8.95 33.57 -11.45
N GLY A 146 -9.30 34.77 -11.86
CA GLY A 146 -8.63 36.00 -11.45
C GLY A 146 -8.72 36.18 -9.93
N LEU A 147 -7.59 36.48 -9.29
CA LEU A 147 -7.53 36.71 -7.86
C LEU A 147 -7.83 38.20 -7.57
N ASP A 148 -8.84 38.44 -6.73
CA ASP A 148 -9.26 39.74 -6.28
C ASP A 148 -9.17 39.77 -4.75
N PRO A 149 -8.49 40.72 -4.12
CA PRO A 149 -8.39 40.80 -2.67
C PRO A 149 -9.75 40.84 -1.94
N ALA A 150 -10.80 41.25 -2.62
CA ALA A 150 -12.18 41.26 -2.09
C ALA A 150 -12.89 39.90 -2.16
N ARG A 151 -12.27 38.88 -2.76
CA ARG A 151 -12.85 37.55 -2.92
C ARG A 151 -12.00 36.50 -2.18
N PRO A 152 -12.64 35.45 -1.64
CA PRO A 152 -11.91 34.36 -1.03
C PRO A 152 -11.06 33.63 -2.08
N PHE A 153 -9.88 33.16 -1.66
CA PHE A 153 -9.00 32.35 -2.51
C PHE A 153 -9.74 31.09 -2.99
N PRO A 154 -9.58 30.66 -4.26
CA PRO A 154 -10.22 29.49 -4.80
C PRO A 154 -9.92 28.21 -4.00
N ARG A 155 -10.92 27.37 -3.80
CA ARG A 155 -10.71 26.07 -3.14
C ARG A 155 -9.90 25.13 -4.03
N ILE A 156 -8.66 24.87 -3.63
CA ILE A 156 -7.76 23.94 -4.29
C ILE A 156 -8.00 22.53 -3.77
N GLN A 157 -8.31 21.59 -4.68
CA GLN A 157 -8.52 20.18 -4.32
C GLN A 157 -7.22 19.50 -3.94
N ASN A 158 -7.30 18.51 -3.05
CA ASN A 158 -6.18 17.68 -2.64
C ASN A 158 -5.47 17.05 -3.85
N LYS A 159 -4.15 17.24 -3.98
CA LYS A 159 -3.27 16.69 -5.02
C LYS A 159 -3.68 17.03 -6.46
N SER A 160 -4.46 18.08 -6.69
CA SER A 160 -4.76 18.58 -8.03
C SER A 160 -3.57 19.32 -8.64
N LEU A 161 -3.46 19.30 -9.97
CA LEU A 161 -2.50 20.13 -10.72
C LEU A 161 -3.10 21.52 -10.89
N ASN A 162 -2.38 22.54 -10.43
CA ASN A 162 -2.80 23.93 -10.53
C ASN A 162 -1.64 24.76 -11.03
N PHE A 163 -1.99 25.91 -11.59
CA PHE A 163 -1.04 26.92 -12.03
C PHE A 163 -1.39 28.24 -11.37
N ILE A 164 -0.38 28.94 -10.86
CA ILE A 164 -0.46 30.34 -10.52
C ILE A 164 0.12 31.13 -11.66
N VAL A 165 -0.65 32.06 -12.19
CA VAL A 165 -0.34 32.83 -13.39
C VAL A 165 -0.16 34.30 -12.99
N ARG A 166 1.00 34.86 -13.34
CA ARG A 166 1.25 36.30 -13.17
C ARG A 166 0.81 37.04 -14.40
N LEU A 167 0.03 38.08 -14.21
CA LEU A 167 -0.60 38.88 -15.23
C LEU A 167 -0.12 40.32 -15.16
N GLU A 168 -0.11 41.03 -16.30
CA GLU A 168 0.16 42.46 -16.39
C GLU A 168 -0.89 43.09 -17.30
N GLY A 169 -1.69 43.99 -16.77
CA GLY A 169 -2.74 44.68 -17.53
C GLY A 169 -4.00 44.89 -16.73
N LYS A 170 -5.02 45.43 -17.41
CA LYS A 170 -6.32 45.70 -16.81
C LYS A 170 -7.39 44.74 -17.34
N ASP A 171 -8.29 44.34 -16.45
CA ASP A 171 -9.45 43.51 -16.81
C ASP A 171 -10.49 44.35 -17.59
N ALA A 172 -11.57 43.69 -18.04
CA ALA A 172 -12.67 44.35 -18.78
C ALA A 172 -13.41 45.44 -17.98
N PHE A 173 -13.11 45.56 -16.68
CA PHE A 173 -13.69 46.57 -15.76
C PHE A 173 -12.67 47.61 -15.33
N ASP A 174 -11.53 47.75 -16.07
CA ASP A 174 -10.45 48.72 -15.82
C ASP A 174 -9.74 48.50 -14.44
N ARG A 175 -9.77 47.29 -13.88
CA ARG A 175 -9.08 46.94 -12.66
C ARG A 175 -7.76 46.25 -12.97
N ASP A 176 -6.73 46.55 -12.19
CA ASP A 176 -5.44 45.88 -12.32
C ASP A 176 -5.57 44.40 -12.01
N SER A 177 -5.09 43.52 -12.89
CA SER A 177 -5.11 42.08 -12.78
C SER A 177 -3.67 41.57 -12.65
N GLU A 178 -3.31 41.11 -11.44
CA GLU A 178 -1.92 40.70 -11.14
C GLU A 178 -1.75 39.18 -11.14
N LEU A 179 -2.72 38.46 -10.58
CA LEU A 179 -2.63 37.02 -10.39
C LEU A 179 -3.90 36.30 -10.78
N ALA A 180 -3.75 35.10 -11.31
CA ALA A 180 -4.88 34.17 -11.55
C ALA A 180 -4.46 32.73 -11.18
N ILE A 181 -5.47 31.89 -10.90
CA ILE A 181 -5.31 30.45 -10.73
C ILE A 181 -5.97 29.73 -11.90
N VAL A 182 -5.25 28.76 -12.47
CA VAL A 182 -5.79 27.81 -13.45
C VAL A 182 -5.71 26.41 -12.86
N GLN A 183 -6.85 25.72 -12.77
CA GLN A 183 -6.92 24.36 -12.25
C GLN A 183 -7.07 23.38 -13.42
N ALA A 184 -6.14 22.46 -13.58
CA ALA A 184 -6.25 21.41 -14.58
C ALA A 184 -7.18 20.28 -14.07
N PRO A 185 -8.33 20.02 -14.74
CA PRO A 185 -9.27 19.00 -14.32
C PRO A 185 -8.66 17.59 -14.41
N ARG A 186 -9.14 16.68 -13.56
CA ARG A 186 -8.63 15.30 -13.51
C ARG A 186 -9.02 14.47 -14.72
N SER A 187 -10.05 14.87 -15.45
CA SER A 187 -10.52 14.24 -16.69
C SER A 187 -9.50 14.29 -17.83
N LEU A 188 -8.60 15.31 -17.82
CA LEU A 188 -7.58 15.42 -18.85
C LEU A 188 -6.40 14.44 -18.59
N PRO A 189 -5.88 13.78 -19.65
CA PRO A 189 -4.69 12.93 -19.54
C PRO A 189 -3.48 13.77 -19.13
N ARG A 190 -2.67 13.25 -18.20
CA ARG A 190 -1.46 13.96 -17.72
C ARG A 190 -0.25 13.78 -18.63
N VAL A 191 -0.24 12.71 -19.42
CA VAL A 191 0.75 12.42 -20.48
C VAL A 191 -0.01 12.34 -21.79
N VAL A 192 0.35 13.17 -22.74
CA VAL A 192 -0.28 13.26 -24.05
C VAL A 192 0.70 12.69 -25.09
N PRO A 193 0.37 11.58 -25.76
CA PRO A 193 1.18 11.06 -26.83
C PRO A 193 1.04 11.95 -28.08
N LEU A 194 2.16 12.27 -28.72
CA LEU A 194 2.16 12.98 -29.99
C LEU A 194 1.89 12.03 -31.18
N PRO A 195 1.38 12.55 -32.30
CA PRO A 195 1.28 11.76 -33.54
C PRO A 195 2.65 11.21 -33.95
N ALA A 196 2.71 9.90 -34.24
CA ALA A 196 3.96 9.24 -34.57
C ALA A 196 4.56 9.78 -35.86
N GLU A 197 5.79 10.27 -35.82
CA GLU A 197 6.59 10.70 -36.96
C GLU A 197 7.78 9.73 -37.18
N GLY A 198 7.57 8.42 -36.97
CA GLY A 198 8.63 7.40 -37.05
C GLY A 198 8.51 6.36 -35.95
N PRO A 199 9.59 5.69 -35.57
CA PRO A 199 9.58 4.66 -34.54
C PRO A 199 9.49 5.23 -33.12
N SER A 200 9.74 6.53 -32.92
CA SER A 200 9.66 7.20 -31.62
C SER A 200 8.23 7.35 -31.13
N ARG A 201 8.06 7.26 -29.83
CA ARG A 201 6.79 7.45 -29.10
C ARG A 201 6.87 8.71 -28.25
N ASP A 202 6.93 9.86 -28.93
CA ASP A 202 7.05 11.16 -28.29
C ASP A 202 5.83 11.43 -27.41
N CYS A 203 6.08 11.88 -26.19
CA CYS A 203 5.05 12.25 -25.22
C CYS A 203 5.31 13.65 -24.68
N VAL A 204 4.24 14.33 -24.29
CA VAL A 204 4.30 15.67 -23.68
C VAL A 204 3.47 15.66 -22.41
N LEU A 205 3.90 16.38 -21.37
CA LEU A 205 3.10 16.54 -20.16
C LEU A 205 2.01 17.59 -20.37
N LEU A 206 0.82 17.34 -19.90
CA LEU A 206 -0.27 18.33 -19.91
C LEU A 206 0.15 19.65 -19.27
N SER A 207 0.97 19.58 -18.22
CA SER A 207 1.51 20.79 -17.57
C SER A 207 2.34 21.65 -18.51
N SER A 208 3.16 21.05 -19.37
CA SER A 208 3.94 21.75 -20.37
C SER A 208 3.06 22.38 -21.45
N ILE A 209 1.98 21.69 -21.87
CA ILE A 209 1.00 22.21 -22.82
C ILE A 209 0.30 23.45 -22.23
N VAL A 210 -0.20 23.34 -20.99
CA VAL A 210 -0.86 24.47 -20.32
C VAL A 210 0.09 25.64 -20.17
N GLN A 211 1.33 25.43 -19.69
CA GLN A 211 2.31 26.52 -19.53
C GLN A 211 2.62 27.22 -20.85
N ALA A 212 2.73 26.49 -21.97
CA ALA A 212 3.02 27.08 -23.27
C ALA A 212 1.88 27.92 -23.83
N PHE A 213 0.63 27.49 -23.64
CA PHE A 213 -0.54 28.09 -24.28
C PHE A 213 -1.49 28.82 -23.33
N VAL A 214 -1.16 28.93 -22.04
CA VAL A 214 -2.00 29.57 -21.01
C VAL A 214 -2.36 31.02 -21.36
N HIS A 215 -1.53 31.72 -22.15
CA HIS A 215 -1.77 33.08 -22.59
C HIS A 215 -3.08 33.23 -23.42
N LYS A 216 -3.53 32.16 -24.07
CA LYS A 216 -4.80 32.13 -24.82
C LYS A 216 -6.04 32.26 -23.91
N LEU A 217 -5.91 31.88 -22.63
CA LEU A 217 -6.98 32.03 -21.64
C LEU A 217 -7.18 33.49 -21.16
N PHE A 218 -6.23 34.39 -21.44
CA PHE A 218 -6.21 35.76 -20.91
C PHE A 218 -6.19 36.79 -22.05
N THR A 219 -7.24 36.81 -22.88
CA THR A 219 -7.34 37.70 -24.04
C THR A 219 -7.23 39.18 -23.63
N GLY A 220 -6.27 39.87 -24.18
CA GLY A 220 -6.02 41.30 -23.90
C GLY A 220 -5.22 41.62 -22.65
N ILE A 221 -4.84 40.59 -21.86
CA ILE A 221 -3.96 40.73 -20.69
C ILE A 221 -2.67 39.97 -20.97
N LYS A 222 -1.54 40.55 -20.61
CA LYS A 222 -0.24 39.94 -20.84
C LYS A 222 0.07 38.92 -19.71
N VAL A 223 0.39 37.69 -20.08
CA VAL A 223 0.90 36.68 -19.17
C VAL A 223 2.39 36.86 -19.00
N ILE A 224 2.86 37.10 -17.78
CA ILE A 224 4.27 37.29 -17.42
C ILE A 224 4.93 35.97 -17.02
N GLY A 225 4.16 35.07 -16.38
CA GLY A 225 4.66 33.76 -15.96
C GLY A 225 3.52 32.82 -15.55
N CYS A 226 3.81 31.51 -15.65
CA CYS A 226 2.84 30.44 -15.30
C CYS A 226 3.59 29.32 -14.59
N TYR A 227 3.28 29.09 -13.32
CA TYR A 227 4.03 28.20 -12.43
C TYR A 227 3.14 27.14 -11.84
N GLN A 228 3.61 25.88 -11.88
CA GLN A 228 2.87 24.77 -11.33
C GLN A 228 2.92 24.77 -9.81
N PHE A 229 1.80 24.39 -9.18
CA PHE A 229 1.77 24.08 -7.77
C PHE A 229 0.74 22.98 -7.46
N ARG A 230 0.94 22.35 -6.31
CA ARG A 230 0.05 21.32 -5.77
C ARG A 230 0.01 21.39 -4.26
N VAL A 231 -1.17 21.13 -3.68
CA VAL A 231 -1.38 21.07 -2.24
C VAL A 231 -1.75 19.65 -1.83
N THR A 232 -1.04 19.10 -0.85
CA THR A 232 -1.42 17.86 -0.17
C THR A 232 -2.17 18.23 1.10
N ARG A 233 -3.35 17.63 1.31
CA ARG A 233 -4.25 17.94 2.41
C ARG A 233 -4.40 16.76 3.36
N ASN A 234 -4.77 17.05 4.61
CA ASN A 234 -5.21 16.02 5.54
C ASN A 234 -6.39 15.23 4.93
N SER A 235 -6.23 13.92 4.83
CA SER A 235 -7.20 12.99 4.26
C SER A 235 -7.72 11.99 5.29
N ASP A 236 -7.41 12.14 6.56
CA ASP A 236 -7.99 11.31 7.61
C ASP A 236 -9.45 11.72 7.84
N LEU A 237 -10.34 10.74 7.78
CA LEU A 237 -11.77 10.96 8.01
C LEU A 237 -12.02 10.91 9.52
N PHE A 238 -12.50 12.01 10.06
CA PHE A 238 -12.98 12.09 11.43
C PHE A 238 -14.48 11.81 11.46
N VAL A 239 -14.82 10.61 11.90
CA VAL A 239 -16.20 10.20 12.13
C VAL A 239 -16.29 9.81 13.59
N ASP A 240 -17.04 10.55 14.38
CA ASP A 240 -17.31 10.19 15.76
C ASP A 240 -18.34 9.06 15.80
N GLU A 241 -17.85 7.84 16.01
CA GLU A 241 -18.66 6.63 15.94
C GLU A 241 -19.64 6.48 17.11
N GLU A 242 -19.42 7.21 18.22
CA GLU A 242 -20.28 7.14 19.40
C GLU A 242 -21.55 7.98 19.23
N GLU A 243 -21.54 8.97 18.32
CA GLU A 243 -22.67 9.88 18.08
C GLU A 243 -23.43 9.58 16.77
N ILE A 244 -23.15 8.46 16.07
CA ILE A 244 -23.66 8.20 14.74
C ILE A 244 -24.64 7.05 14.71
N ASP A 245 -25.85 7.33 14.21
CA ASP A 245 -26.89 6.32 13.95
C ASP A 245 -26.61 5.45 12.70
N ASP A 246 -25.88 5.97 11.69
CA ASP A 246 -25.56 5.26 10.44
C ASP A 246 -24.16 5.64 9.94
N LEU A 247 -23.20 4.74 10.20
CA LEU A 247 -21.79 4.90 9.81
C LEU A 247 -21.61 5.11 8.30
N ARG A 248 -22.41 4.47 7.46
CA ARG A 248 -22.34 4.61 6.00
C ARG A 248 -22.68 6.03 5.57
N ARG A 249 -23.81 6.59 6.05
CA ARG A 249 -24.24 7.96 5.73
C ARG A 249 -23.27 9.00 6.24
N ALA A 250 -22.72 8.79 7.42
CA ALA A 250 -21.71 9.68 7.97
C ALA A 250 -20.45 9.71 7.11
N LEU A 251 -19.97 8.53 6.66
CA LEU A 251 -18.83 8.43 5.75
C LEU A 251 -19.09 9.07 4.38
N GLU A 252 -20.28 8.89 3.80
CA GLU A 252 -20.66 9.53 2.53
C GLU A 252 -20.55 11.06 2.63
N GLY A 253 -20.98 11.66 3.74
CA GLY A 253 -20.85 13.10 4.00
C GLY A 253 -19.39 13.54 4.12
N GLU A 254 -18.59 12.80 4.88
CA GLU A 254 -17.18 13.13 5.14
C GLU A 254 -16.28 12.95 3.89
N LEU A 255 -16.61 12.04 2.97
CA LEU A 255 -15.87 11.85 1.72
C LEU A 255 -15.79 13.12 0.87
N VAL A 256 -16.84 13.97 0.92
CA VAL A 256 -16.84 15.27 0.22
C VAL A 256 -15.86 16.23 0.92
N HIS A 257 -15.85 16.27 2.25
CA HIS A 257 -14.97 17.14 3.04
C HIS A 257 -13.49 16.78 2.91
N ARG A 258 -13.15 15.52 2.71
CA ARG A 258 -11.79 15.04 2.50
C ARG A 258 -11.05 15.75 1.36
N ARG A 259 -11.76 16.19 0.32
CA ARG A 259 -11.15 16.90 -0.81
C ARG A 259 -10.59 18.27 -0.40
N TYR A 260 -11.00 18.81 0.74
CA TYR A 260 -10.71 20.16 1.22
C TYR A 260 -10.23 20.23 2.67
N GLY A 261 -9.69 19.16 3.21
CA GLY A 261 -9.07 19.13 4.55
C GLY A 261 -7.94 20.16 4.70
N ALA A 262 -7.42 20.34 5.92
CA ALA A 262 -6.32 21.27 6.20
C ALA A 262 -5.12 20.99 5.29
N ALA A 263 -4.46 22.04 4.76
CA ALA A 263 -3.27 21.90 3.95
C ALA A 263 -2.08 21.43 4.82
N VAL A 264 -1.35 20.43 4.35
CA VAL A 264 -0.22 19.83 5.06
C VAL A 264 1.10 20.11 4.34
N ARG A 265 1.11 20.05 3.00
CA ARG A 265 2.29 20.24 2.15
C ARG A 265 1.94 21.04 0.90
N LEU A 266 2.83 21.98 0.54
CA LEU A 266 2.81 22.72 -0.72
C LEU A 266 4.01 22.27 -1.58
N GLU A 267 3.79 21.97 -2.83
CA GLU A 267 4.83 21.77 -3.84
C GLU A 267 4.67 22.82 -4.92
N THR A 268 5.76 23.47 -5.30
CA THR A 268 5.82 24.49 -6.36
C THR A 268 6.90 24.12 -7.36
N SER A 269 6.73 24.48 -8.63
CA SER A 269 7.85 24.40 -9.57
C SER A 269 9.03 25.27 -9.08
N GLY A 270 10.26 24.80 -9.28
CA GLY A 270 11.47 25.45 -8.76
C GLY A 270 11.74 26.84 -9.34
N ASP A 271 11.17 27.15 -10.50
CA ASP A 271 11.21 28.46 -11.16
C ASP A 271 10.12 29.44 -10.68
N CYS A 272 9.26 29.01 -9.75
CA CYS A 272 8.21 29.87 -9.18
C CYS A 272 8.85 30.97 -8.30
N PRO A 273 8.59 32.27 -8.57
CA PRO A 273 9.15 33.35 -7.79
C PRO A 273 8.78 33.32 -6.32
N ASP A 274 9.72 33.71 -5.45
CA ASP A 274 9.57 33.67 -3.98
C ASP A 274 8.35 34.44 -3.46
N ASP A 275 7.99 35.56 -4.09
CA ASP A 275 6.83 36.34 -3.71
C ASP A 275 5.51 35.57 -3.98
N MET A 276 5.46 34.82 -5.08
CA MET A 276 4.32 33.96 -5.40
C MET A 276 4.25 32.73 -4.48
N VAL A 277 5.40 32.13 -4.13
CA VAL A 277 5.48 31.05 -3.16
C VAL A 277 4.96 31.53 -1.79
N LYS A 278 5.44 32.70 -1.32
CA LYS A 278 4.97 33.33 -0.07
C LYS A 278 3.48 33.66 -0.11
N PHE A 279 2.99 34.13 -1.25
CA PHE A 279 1.56 34.37 -1.43
C PHE A 279 0.76 33.06 -1.27
N LEU A 280 1.16 31.98 -1.95
CA LEU A 280 0.50 30.66 -1.80
C LEU A 280 0.57 30.15 -0.37
N GLN A 281 1.74 30.26 0.28
CA GLN A 281 1.89 29.90 1.70
C GLN A 281 0.86 30.63 2.58
N ALA A 282 0.70 31.94 2.38
CA ALA A 282 -0.25 32.75 3.13
C ALA A 282 -1.72 32.30 2.91
N GLN A 283 -2.07 31.87 1.69
CA GLN A 283 -3.42 31.40 1.38
C GLN A 283 -3.76 30.03 1.99
N PHE A 284 -2.75 29.18 2.19
CA PHE A 284 -2.92 27.85 2.75
C PHE A 284 -2.51 27.76 4.22
N ALA A 285 -1.98 28.85 4.83
CA ALA A 285 -1.45 28.85 6.17
C ALA A 285 -2.53 28.58 7.22
N SER A 286 -2.60 27.33 7.60
CA SER A 286 -2.82 26.93 8.98
C SER A 286 -1.48 26.37 9.49
N ASN A 287 -0.97 26.88 10.60
CA ASN A 287 0.19 26.40 11.36
C ASN A 287 1.23 25.51 10.64
N GLY A 288 2.26 26.17 10.01
CA GLY A 288 3.45 25.48 9.57
C GLY A 288 3.29 24.60 8.32
N LEU A 289 2.93 25.18 7.18
CA LEU A 289 2.87 24.49 5.89
C LEU A 289 4.28 24.14 5.39
N ASP A 290 4.57 22.85 5.22
CA ASP A 290 5.81 22.40 4.60
C ASP A 290 5.81 22.70 3.11
N THR A 291 6.83 23.42 2.63
CA THR A 291 6.93 23.82 1.22
C THR A 291 8.15 23.16 0.58
N TYR A 292 7.95 22.58 -0.61
CA TYR A 292 8.96 21.87 -1.38
C TYR A 292 9.02 22.44 -2.81
N PRO A 293 10.04 23.23 -3.17
CA PRO A 293 10.31 23.57 -4.56
C PRO A 293 10.83 22.32 -5.28
N VAL A 294 10.36 22.07 -6.51
CA VAL A 294 10.68 20.86 -7.26
C VAL A 294 11.20 21.20 -8.67
N GLU A 295 12.25 20.50 -9.09
CA GLU A 295 12.90 20.71 -10.39
C GLU A 295 12.26 19.88 -11.51
N GLY A 296 10.98 20.13 -11.79
CA GLY A 296 10.24 19.40 -12.81
C GLY A 296 8.73 19.47 -12.57
N PRO A 297 7.96 18.53 -13.16
CA PRO A 297 6.52 18.53 -12.98
C PRO A 297 6.13 18.21 -11.54
N VAL A 298 5.22 18.97 -10.97
CA VAL A 298 4.63 18.61 -9.68
C VAL A 298 3.83 17.30 -9.82
N ASN A 299 3.84 16.43 -8.79
CA ASN A 299 3.12 15.15 -8.80
C ASN A 299 3.69 14.10 -9.79
N LEU A 300 4.88 13.60 -9.51
CA LEU A 300 5.55 12.57 -10.31
C LEU A 300 4.75 11.26 -10.47
N ASN A 301 3.81 10.97 -9.56
CA ASN A 301 2.95 9.78 -9.68
C ASN A 301 2.18 9.74 -11.02
N ARG A 302 1.92 10.89 -11.65
CA ARG A 302 1.22 10.97 -12.94
C ARG A 302 2.04 10.45 -14.12
N LEU A 303 3.35 10.32 -13.97
CA LEU A 303 4.21 9.68 -14.96
C LEU A 303 3.95 8.17 -15.10
N SER A 304 3.21 7.56 -14.16
CA SER A 304 2.76 6.16 -14.28
C SER A 304 1.96 5.90 -15.58
N ALA A 305 1.30 6.92 -16.15
CA ALA A 305 0.62 6.80 -17.43
C ALA A 305 1.56 6.40 -18.58
N VAL A 306 2.84 6.77 -18.54
CA VAL A 306 3.85 6.36 -19.54
C VAL A 306 3.98 4.84 -19.57
N TYR A 307 3.91 4.18 -18.40
CA TYR A 307 3.99 2.72 -18.30
C TYR A 307 2.88 2.03 -19.10
N ASP A 308 1.67 2.57 -19.08
CA ASP A 308 0.51 1.98 -19.76
C ASP A 308 0.49 2.34 -21.25
N LEU A 309 0.89 3.57 -21.61
CA LEU A 309 0.95 4.07 -22.98
C LEU A 309 2.01 3.34 -23.84
N VAL A 310 3.13 2.94 -23.24
CA VAL A 310 4.27 2.39 -23.96
C VAL A 310 4.21 0.87 -24.04
N GLN A 311 4.02 0.36 -25.26
CA GLN A 311 3.96 -1.08 -25.55
C GLN A 311 5.37 -1.64 -25.83
N ARG A 312 6.25 -1.66 -24.80
CA ARG A 312 7.62 -2.18 -24.81
C ARG A 312 7.80 -3.22 -23.70
N PRO A 313 7.42 -4.49 -23.95
CA PRO A 313 7.55 -5.58 -22.97
C PRO A 313 8.99 -5.82 -22.49
N ASP A 314 9.96 -5.52 -23.33
CA ASP A 314 11.40 -5.60 -23.03
C ASP A 314 11.85 -4.59 -21.95
N LEU A 315 11.14 -3.49 -21.77
CA LEU A 315 11.38 -2.49 -20.74
C LEU A 315 10.56 -2.73 -19.45
N LYS A 316 9.84 -3.85 -19.35
CA LYS A 316 9.01 -4.26 -18.21
C LYS A 316 9.48 -5.61 -17.65
N TYR A 317 9.07 -5.94 -16.44
CA TYR A 317 9.32 -7.29 -15.92
C TYR A 317 8.67 -8.34 -16.83
N PRO A 318 9.38 -9.46 -17.11
CA PRO A 318 8.81 -10.55 -17.91
C PRO A 318 7.50 -11.05 -17.32
N ILE A 319 6.52 -11.30 -18.18
CA ILE A 319 5.25 -11.90 -17.76
C ILE A 319 5.50 -13.34 -17.33
N PHE A 320 4.83 -13.77 -16.27
CA PHE A 320 4.86 -15.15 -15.80
C PHE A 320 3.46 -15.70 -15.62
N THR A 321 3.32 -17.01 -15.72
CA THR A 321 2.07 -17.72 -15.41
C THR A 321 2.15 -18.24 -13.98
N PRO A 322 1.27 -17.76 -13.06
CA PRO A 322 1.23 -18.32 -11.73
C PRO A 322 0.92 -19.81 -11.75
N GLY A 323 1.68 -20.59 -10.99
CA GLY A 323 1.45 -22.03 -10.89
C GLY A 323 0.19 -22.39 -10.09
N ALA A 324 -0.10 -23.67 -10.04
CA ALA A 324 -1.13 -24.21 -9.15
C ALA A 324 -0.58 -25.45 -8.42
N PRO A 325 -0.98 -25.70 -7.16
CA PRO A 325 -0.67 -26.95 -6.49
C PRO A 325 -1.17 -28.12 -7.33
N LYS A 326 -0.35 -29.18 -7.49
CA LYS A 326 -0.68 -30.36 -8.31
C LYS A 326 -2.08 -30.95 -8.02
N ARG A 327 -2.53 -30.86 -6.76
CA ARG A 327 -3.85 -31.37 -6.33
C ARG A 327 -5.03 -30.53 -6.81
N LEU A 328 -4.80 -29.28 -7.20
CA LEU A 328 -5.84 -28.39 -7.74
C LEU A 328 -5.87 -28.41 -9.28
N VAL A 329 -4.82 -28.90 -9.92
CA VAL A 329 -4.76 -28.99 -11.39
C VAL A 329 -5.80 -30.03 -11.85
N GLY A 330 -6.79 -29.59 -12.64
CA GLY A 330 -7.85 -30.46 -13.15
C GLY A 330 -8.90 -30.89 -12.10
N ALA A 331 -8.84 -30.37 -10.87
CA ALA A 331 -9.83 -30.67 -9.86
C ALA A 331 -11.18 -30.00 -10.19
N THR A 332 -12.21 -30.79 -10.37
CA THR A 332 -13.58 -30.32 -10.61
C THR A 332 -14.35 -30.04 -9.31
N ASP A 333 -13.90 -30.61 -8.17
CA ASP A 333 -14.51 -30.47 -6.85
C ASP A 333 -13.46 -30.11 -5.80
N LEU A 334 -13.38 -28.83 -5.45
CA LEU A 334 -12.47 -28.30 -4.44
C LEU A 334 -12.80 -28.81 -3.04
N PHE A 335 -14.08 -29.03 -2.72
CA PHE A 335 -14.48 -29.56 -1.41
C PHE A 335 -13.90 -30.95 -1.16
N THR A 336 -13.91 -31.83 -2.17
CA THR A 336 -13.28 -33.15 -2.09
C THR A 336 -11.75 -33.03 -1.92
N VAL A 337 -11.09 -32.13 -2.63
CA VAL A 337 -9.64 -31.93 -2.48
C VAL A 337 -9.28 -31.43 -1.07
N ILE A 338 -10.01 -30.45 -0.56
CA ILE A 338 -9.78 -29.86 0.78
C ILE A 338 -10.07 -30.90 1.87
N ARG A 339 -11.13 -31.70 1.72
CA ARG A 339 -11.49 -32.77 2.66
C ARG A 339 -10.41 -33.83 2.82
N GLN A 340 -9.70 -34.13 1.74
CA GLN A 340 -8.59 -35.10 1.81
C GLN A 340 -7.36 -34.51 2.52
N LYS A 341 -7.05 -33.23 2.29
CA LYS A 341 -5.86 -32.58 2.84
C LYS A 341 -5.93 -31.08 2.61
N ASP A 342 -5.52 -30.29 3.61
CA ASP A 342 -5.36 -28.85 3.48
C ASP A 342 -4.52 -28.47 2.26
N VAL A 343 -4.81 -27.31 1.68
CA VAL A 343 -4.07 -26.76 0.55
C VAL A 343 -3.54 -25.39 0.91
N LEU A 344 -2.22 -25.23 0.79
CA LEU A 344 -1.53 -23.96 0.99
C LEU A 344 -1.19 -23.35 -0.35
N LEU A 345 -1.56 -22.08 -0.54
CA LEU A 345 -1.19 -21.23 -1.69
C LEU A 345 -0.17 -20.18 -1.26
N HIS A 346 0.71 -19.79 -2.18
CA HIS A 346 1.64 -18.68 -2.02
C HIS A 346 1.52 -17.75 -3.23
N HIS A 347 0.74 -16.67 -3.09
CA HIS A 347 0.60 -15.63 -4.11
C HIS A 347 1.84 -14.71 -4.12
N PRO A 348 2.18 -14.07 -5.25
CA PRO A 348 1.62 -14.20 -6.59
C PRO A 348 2.16 -15.40 -7.38
N TYR A 349 3.14 -16.14 -6.83
CA TYR A 349 3.81 -17.27 -7.47
C TYR A 349 2.83 -18.38 -7.85
N GLN A 350 1.78 -18.52 -7.05
CA GLN A 350 0.66 -19.41 -7.35
C GLN A 350 -0.63 -18.60 -7.54
N SER A 351 -1.48 -19.11 -8.42
CA SER A 351 -2.71 -18.46 -8.85
C SER A 351 -3.69 -18.22 -7.72
N PHE A 352 -4.37 -17.07 -7.76
CA PHE A 352 -5.50 -16.73 -6.90
C PHE A 352 -6.82 -17.34 -7.43
N VAL A 353 -6.85 -17.87 -8.64
CA VAL A 353 -8.05 -18.47 -9.26
C VAL A 353 -8.71 -19.51 -8.37
N PRO A 354 -8.00 -20.43 -7.68
CA PRO A 354 -8.64 -21.38 -6.78
C PRO A 354 -9.47 -20.75 -5.65
N VAL A 355 -9.11 -19.55 -5.19
CA VAL A 355 -9.90 -18.82 -4.17
C VAL A 355 -11.20 -18.31 -4.77
N MET A 356 -11.19 -17.84 -6.01
CA MET A 356 -12.41 -17.45 -6.72
C MET A 356 -13.28 -18.64 -7.04
N ASP A 357 -12.69 -19.75 -7.49
CA ASP A 357 -13.42 -20.97 -7.84
C ASP A 357 -14.05 -21.65 -6.60
N PHE A 358 -13.42 -21.51 -5.43
CA PHE A 358 -13.98 -21.98 -4.17
C PHE A 358 -15.34 -21.32 -3.86
N LEU A 359 -15.44 -20.00 -4.06
CA LEU A 359 -16.70 -19.28 -3.90
C LEU A 359 -17.70 -19.57 -5.04
N ARG A 360 -17.22 -19.68 -6.30
CA ARG A 360 -18.09 -20.04 -7.44
C ARG A 360 -18.70 -21.42 -7.28
N GLN A 361 -17.90 -22.41 -6.86
CA GLN A 361 -18.41 -23.76 -6.59
C GLN A 361 -19.38 -23.75 -5.42
N ALA A 362 -19.08 -22.97 -4.35
CA ALA A 362 -20.02 -22.83 -3.24
C ALA A 362 -21.34 -22.19 -3.67
N ALA A 363 -21.32 -21.21 -4.56
CA ALA A 363 -22.52 -20.57 -5.08
C ALA A 363 -23.39 -21.55 -5.90
N ALA A 364 -22.76 -22.42 -6.68
CA ALA A 364 -23.44 -23.37 -7.56
C ALA A 364 -23.87 -24.69 -6.86
N ASP A 365 -23.22 -25.07 -5.75
CA ASP A 365 -23.45 -26.36 -5.08
C ASP A 365 -24.74 -26.34 -4.24
N PRO A 366 -25.77 -27.16 -4.55
CA PRO A 366 -27.02 -27.19 -3.78
C PRO A 366 -26.85 -27.70 -2.34
N GLN A 367 -25.75 -28.36 -2.00
CA GLN A 367 -25.44 -28.81 -0.64
C GLN A 367 -24.87 -27.70 0.24
N VAL A 368 -24.42 -26.57 -0.34
CA VAL A 368 -23.96 -25.41 0.41
C VAL A 368 -25.16 -24.65 0.98
N LEU A 369 -25.18 -24.49 2.30
CA LEU A 369 -26.24 -23.83 3.04
C LEU A 369 -25.93 -22.35 3.29
N ALA A 370 -24.69 -22.06 3.67
CA ALA A 370 -24.27 -20.70 4.00
C ALA A 370 -22.84 -20.38 3.55
N ILE A 371 -22.60 -19.11 3.24
CA ILE A 371 -21.29 -18.54 2.93
C ILE A 371 -21.10 -17.30 3.80
N LYS A 372 -19.99 -17.25 4.55
CA LYS A 372 -19.60 -16.07 5.33
C LYS A 372 -18.25 -15.57 4.88
N GLN A 373 -18.12 -14.26 4.67
CA GLN A 373 -16.94 -13.64 4.04
C GLN A 373 -16.59 -12.31 4.71
N THR A 374 -15.29 -12.06 4.94
CA THR A 374 -14.79 -10.72 5.28
C THR A 374 -14.26 -10.04 4.03
N LEU A 375 -14.57 -8.76 3.83
CA LEU A 375 -14.07 -7.93 2.73
C LEU A 375 -13.49 -6.63 3.27
N TYR A 376 -12.22 -6.36 2.95
CA TYR A 376 -11.53 -5.13 3.33
C TYR A 376 -11.28 -4.22 2.11
N ARG A 377 -10.79 -4.79 1.02
CA ARG A 377 -10.56 -4.16 -0.28
C ARG A 377 -10.90 -5.18 -1.35
N ALA A 378 -12.03 -5.03 -2.01
CA ALA A 378 -12.47 -5.95 -3.05
C ALA A 378 -12.35 -5.35 -4.46
N GLY A 379 -12.35 -4.01 -4.59
CA GLY A 379 -12.40 -3.29 -5.86
C GLY A 379 -13.82 -3.22 -6.44
N HIS A 380 -14.06 -2.31 -7.38
CA HIS A 380 -15.38 -2.11 -8.00
C HIS A 380 -15.87 -3.35 -8.76
N ASP A 381 -15.02 -3.96 -9.60
CA ASP A 381 -15.35 -5.14 -10.41
C ASP A 381 -14.70 -6.39 -9.82
N SER A 382 -15.29 -6.94 -8.77
CA SER A 382 -14.75 -8.10 -8.07
C SER A 382 -15.48 -9.39 -8.42
N PRO A 383 -14.83 -10.36 -9.11
CA PRO A 383 -15.40 -11.68 -9.37
C PRO A 383 -15.79 -12.46 -8.11
N LEU A 384 -15.21 -12.10 -6.96
CA LEU A 384 -15.59 -12.66 -5.65
C LEU A 384 -16.96 -12.14 -5.23
N VAL A 385 -17.23 -10.85 -5.43
CA VAL A 385 -18.53 -10.24 -5.15
C VAL A 385 -19.58 -10.82 -6.07
N ASP A 386 -19.28 -11.02 -7.37
CA ASP A 386 -20.18 -11.68 -8.31
C ASP A 386 -20.58 -13.07 -7.83
N ALA A 387 -19.63 -13.86 -7.28
CA ALA A 387 -19.92 -15.17 -6.74
C ALA A 387 -20.80 -15.12 -5.48
N LEU A 388 -20.60 -14.13 -4.59
CA LEU A 388 -21.44 -13.92 -3.41
C LEU A 388 -22.87 -13.49 -3.77
N VAL A 389 -23.01 -12.58 -4.75
CA VAL A 389 -24.31 -12.17 -5.32
C VAL A 389 -25.02 -13.38 -5.94
N ALA A 390 -24.33 -14.18 -6.74
CA ALA A 390 -24.88 -15.40 -7.33
C ALA A 390 -25.35 -16.40 -6.26
N ALA A 391 -24.59 -16.54 -5.18
CA ALA A 391 -24.97 -17.40 -4.05
C ALA A 391 -26.24 -16.91 -3.34
N ALA A 392 -26.34 -15.61 -3.07
CA ALA A 392 -27.53 -15.02 -2.43
C ALA A 392 -28.77 -15.18 -3.34
N ASN A 393 -28.65 -14.89 -4.64
CA ASN A 393 -29.72 -15.10 -5.62
C ASN A 393 -30.14 -16.59 -5.75
N ALA A 394 -29.22 -17.52 -5.49
CA ALA A 394 -29.51 -18.97 -5.42
C ALA A 394 -30.17 -19.41 -4.09
N GLY A 395 -30.53 -18.48 -3.21
CA GLY A 395 -31.22 -18.73 -1.94
C GLY A 395 -30.32 -19.25 -0.83
N LYS A 396 -29.01 -19.08 -0.92
CA LYS A 396 -28.08 -19.42 0.17
C LYS A 396 -28.01 -18.29 1.20
N ASP A 397 -27.76 -18.65 2.47
CA ASP A 397 -27.48 -17.67 3.51
C ASP A 397 -26.09 -17.07 3.28
N VAL A 398 -26.02 -15.83 2.84
CA VAL A 398 -24.77 -15.12 2.55
C VAL A 398 -24.59 -14.00 3.55
N THR A 399 -23.56 -14.07 4.39
CA THR A 399 -23.18 -13.02 5.35
C THR A 399 -21.84 -12.42 4.96
N VAL A 400 -21.79 -11.12 4.76
CA VAL A 400 -20.57 -10.41 4.38
C VAL A 400 -20.25 -9.30 5.38
N ILE A 401 -19.04 -9.33 5.92
CA ILE A 401 -18.54 -8.26 6.79
C ILE A 401 -17.65 -7.36 5.94
N VAL A 402 -18.11 -6.14 5.69
CA VAL A 402 -17.41 -5.15 4.87
C VAL A 402 -16.79 -4.08 5.76
N GLU A 403 -15.50 -3.81 5.59
CA GLU A 403 -14.82 -2.70 6.27
C GLU A 403 -15.00 -1.42 5.48
N LEU A 404 -15.93 -0.55 5.88
CA LEU A 404 -16.21 0.70 5.18
C LEU A 404 -15.06 1.70 5.27
N ARG A 405 -14.26 1.67 6.34
CA ARG A 405 -13.13 2.58 6.58
C ARG A 405 -11.81 2.04 6.03
N ALA A 406 -11.87 1.26 4.94
CA ALA A 406 -10.67 0.89 4.20
C ALA A 406 -10.19 2.12 3.42
N ARG A 407 -9.13 2.77 3.91
CA ARG A 407 -8.62 4.05 3.36
C ARG A 407 -8.52 4.04 1.85
N PHE A 408 -9.08 5.07 1.21
CA PHE A 408 -9.16 5.29 -0.24
C PHE A 408 -10.05 4.32 -1.02
N ASP A 409 -10.65 3.33 -0.35
CA ASP A 409 -11.60 2.38 -0.93
C ASP A 409 -13.01 2.52 -0.33
N GLU A 410 -13.25 3.57 0.46
CA GLU A 410 -14.51 3.77 1.20
C GLU A 410 -15.71 3.82 0.24
N GLU A 411 -15.64 4.61 -0.84
CA GLU A 411 -16.68 4.76 -1.83
C GLU A 411 -16.98 3.42 -2.54
N ALA A 412 -15.91 2.71 -2.96
CA ALA A 412 -16.05 1.40 -3.58
C ALA A 412 -16.66 0.36 -2.65
N ASN A 413 -16.33 0.41 -1.35
CA ASN A 413 -16.87 -0.53 -0.36
C ASN A 413 -18.34 -0.21 -0.02
N ILE A 414 -18.75 1.06 -0.07
CA ILE A 414 -20.16 1.46 0.06
C ILE A 414 -20.98 0.92 -1.12
N GLU A 415 -20.53 1.13 -2.35
CA GLU A 415 -21.20 0.64 -3.56
C GLU A 415 -21.34 -0.88 -3.58
N LEU A 416 -20.26 -1.58 -3.26
CA LEU A 416 -20.21 -3.03 -3.13
C LEU A 416 -21.21 -3.54 -2.08
N SER A 417 -21.33 -2.84 -0.95
CA SER A 417 -22.27 -3.19 0.11
C SER A 417 -23.73 -3.08 -0.35
N ASN A 418 -24.06 -2.02 -1.07
CA ASN A 418 -25.40 -1.83 -1.64
C ASN A 418 -25.76 -2.98 -2.60
N ARG A 419 -24.82 -3.32 -3.51
CA ARG A 419 -25.00 -4.41 -4.47
C ARG A 419 -25.22 -5.77 -3.80
N LEU A 420 -24.52 -6.07 -2.71
CA LEU A 420 -24.71 -7.30 -1.93
C LEU A 420 -26.06 -7.32 -1.21
N GLN A 421 -26.48 -6.19 -0.62
CA GLN A 421 -27.79 -6.06 0.05
C GLN A 421 -28.96 -6.23 -0.93
N GLU A 422 -28.87 -5.61 -2.13
CA GLU A 422 -29.87 -5.75 -3.19
C GLU A 422 -30.03 -7.20 -3.65
N ALA A 423 -28.97 -8.01 -3.60
CA ALA A 423 -29.01 -9.44 -3.89
C ALA A 423 -29.56 -10.29 -2.73
N GLY A 424 -29.88 -9.69 -1.58
CA GLY A 424 -30.40 -10.39 -0.40
C GLY A 424 -29.34 -10.92 0.56
N ALA A 425 -28.06 -10.52 0.43
CA ALA A 425 -27.02 -10.88 1.39
C ALA A 425 -27.13 -10.04 2.68
N HIS A 426 -26.79 -10.64 3.81
CA HIS A 426 -26.64 -9.95 5.09
C HIS A 426 -25.29 -9.22 5.12
N VAL A 427 -25.31 -7.90 5.03
CA VAL A 427 -24.07 -7.06 5.05
C VAL A 427 -23.93 -6.39 6.41
N MET A 428 -22.77 -6.59 7.04
CA MET A 428 -22.37 -5.95 8.29
C MET A 428 -21.17 -5.03 8.08
N TYR A 429 -21.16 -3.89 8.75
CA TYR A 429 -20.17 -2.82 8.57
C TYR A 429 -19.06 -2.83 9.65
N GLY A 430 -18.58 -4.02 9.99
CA GLY A 430 -17.56 -4.19 11.02
C GLY A 430 -18.07 -3.98 12.44
N VAL A 431 -17.17 -3.63 13.34
CA VAL A 431 -17.45 -3.39 14.77
C VAL A 431 -17.05 -1.96 15.11
N VAL A 432 -17.92 -1.22 15.80
CA VAL A 432 -17.65 0.15 16.28
C VAL A 432 -16.32 0.19 17.06
N GLY A 433 -15.47 1.16 16.76
CA GLY A 433 -14.14 1.30 17.37
C GLY A 433 -13.05 0.38 16.85
N TYR A 434 -13.38 -0.64 16.05
CA TYR A 434 -12.42 -1.62 15.52
C TYR A 434 -12.53 -1.76 14.00
N LYS A 435 -11.38 -1.84 13.31
CA LYS A 435 -11.37 -2.15 11.87
C LYS A 435 -11.24 -3.66 11.64
N THR A 436 -12.16 -4.22 10.84
CA THR A 436 -12.12 -5.64 10.49
C THR A 436 -11.07 -5.87 9.40
N HIS A 437 -9.93 -6.46 9.76
CA HIS A 437 -8.81 -6.70 8.84
C HIS A 437 -8.49 -8.19 8.65
N ALA A 438 -9.13 -9.10 9.35
CA ALA A 438 -9.02 -10.55 9.14
C ALA A 438 -9.49 -10.94 7.72
N LYS A 439 -8.86 -11.95 7.11
CA LYS A 439 -9.22 -12.45 5.78
C LYS A 439 -9.71 -13.87 5.91
N LEU A 440 -11.03 -14.01 6.02
CA LEU A 440 -11.73 -15.26 6.33
C LEU A 440 -12.87 -15.51 5.34
N THR A 441 -12.95 -16.74 4.86
CA THR A 441 -14.11 -17.32 4.17
C THR A 441 -14.54 -18.55 4.91
N LEU A 442 -15.84 -18.69 5.19
CA LEU A 442 -16.45 -19.89 5.75
C LEU A 442 -17.58 -20.36 4.84
N ILE A 443 -17.52 -21.61 4.39
CA ILE A 443 -18.58 -22.28 3.65
C ILE A 443 -19.13 -23.40 4.51
N VAL A 444 -20.44 -23.39 4.73
CA VAL A 444 -21.17 -24.42 5.48
C VAL A 444 -21.90 -25.33 4.49
N ARG A 445 -21.49 -26.58 4.41
CA ARG A 445 -21.97 -27.57 3.45
C ARG A 445 -22.61 -28.75 4.15
N ARG A 446 -23.75 -29.22 3.65
CA ARG A 446 -24.39 -30.46 4.10
C ARG A 446 -23.73 -31.64 3.40
N GLU A 447 -23.30 -32.65 4.17
CA GLU A 447 -22.72 -33.89 3.67
C GLU A 447 -23.44 -35.09 4.26
N ALA A 448 -23.13 -36.31 3.81
CA ALA A 448 -23.77 -37.54 4.30
C ALA A 448 -23.59 -37.73 5.83
N GLY A 449 -22.48 -37.25 6.40
CA GLY A 449 -22.18 -37.32 7.84
C GLY A 449 -22.65 -36.13 8.66
N GLY A 450 -23.39 -35.18 8.08
CA GLY A 450 -23.82 -33.93 8.75
C GLY A 450 -23.26 -32.67 8.11
N ILE A 451 -23.22 -31.60 8.88
CA ILE A 451 -22.70 -30.31 8.42
C ILE A 451 -21.18 -30.27 8.52
N ARG A 452 -20.52 -29.90 7.43
CA ARG A 452 -19.06 -29.64 7.39
C ARG A 452 -18.76 -28.18 7.05
N ARG A 453 -17.72 -27.66 7.71
CA ARG A 453 -17.21 -26.30 7.49
C ARG A 453 -15.96 -26.37 6.64
N TYR A 454 -15.92 -25.60 5.58
CA TYR A 454 -14.75 -25.39 4.73
C TYR A 454 -14.31 -23.94 4.84
N CYS A 455 -13.03 -23.73 5.14
CA CYS A 455 -12.48 -22.39 5.38
C CYS A 455 -11.38 -22.06 4.40
N HIS A 456 -11.29 -20.78 4.05
CA HIS A 456 -10.08 -20.18 3.52
C HIS A 456 -9.64 -19.08 4.49
N LEU A 457 -8.35 -19.14 4.90
CA LEU A 457 -7.72 -18.14 5.76
C LEU A 457 -6.54 -17.54 5.01
N GLY A 458 -6.44 -16.20 4.94
CA GLY A 458 -5.42 -15.52 4.19
C GLY A 458 -4.63 -14.49 4.99
N THR A 459 -3.37 -14.25 4.60
CA THR A 459 -2.60 -13.10 5.07
C THR A 459 -2.92 -11.82 4.28
N GLY A 460 -3.42 -11.97 3.04
CA GLY A 460 -3.71 -10.91 2.08
C GLY A 460 -5.18 -10.75 1.73
N ASN A 461 -5.52 -9.58 1.21
CA ASN A 461 -6.89 -9.22 0.86
C ASN A 461 -7.46 -10.09 -0.27
N TYR A 462 -8.78 -10.25 -0.29
CA TYR A 462 -9.53 -10.91 -1.34
C TYR A 462 -9.70 -10.00 -2.56
N HIS A 463 -8.57 -9.71 -3.24
CA HIS A 463 -8.52 -8.81 -4.39
C HIS A 463 -7.66 -9.41 -5.51
N PRO A 464 -8.24 -9.89 -6.63
CA PRO A 464 -7.53 -10.63 -7.68
C PRO A 464 -6.36 -9.85 -8.30
N ARG A 465 -6.49 -8.52 -8.48
CA ARG A 465 -5.40 -7.67 -9.03
C ARG A 465 -4.25 -7.56 -8.03
N THR A 466 -4.55 -7.30 -6.75
CA THR A 466 -3.54 -7.21 -5.69
C THR A 466 -2.78 -8.53 -5.52
N ALA A 467 -3.47 -9.67 -5.60
CA ALA A 467 -2.88 -11.00 -5.49
C ALA A 467 -1.87 -11.34 -6.61
N ARG A 468 -1.77 -10.53 -7.67
CA ARG A 468 -0.75 -10.66 -8.73
C ARG A 468 0.56 -9.95 -8.41
N HIS A 469 0.56 -9.08 -7.39
CA HIS A 469 1.68 -8.21 -7.06
C HIS A 469 2.15 -8.32 -5.61
N TYR A 470 1.32 -8.86 -4.71
CA TYR A 470 1.59 -8.98 -3.28
C TYR A 470 1.89 -10.42 -2.91
N THR A 471 2.95 -10.62 -2.10
CA THR A 471 3.26 -11.95 -1.58
C THR A 471 2.35 -12.24 -0.39
N ASP A 472 1.53 -13.29 -0.50
CA ASP A 472 0.60 -13.68 0.56
C ASP A 472 0.40 -15.19 0.60
N TYR A 473 0.10 -15.72 1.80
CA TYR A 473 -0.30 -17.11 1.98
C TYR A 473 -1.81 -17.22 2.12
N GLY A 474 -2.39 -18.29 1.51
CA GLY A 474 -3.78 -18.68 1.68
C GLY A 474 -3.88 -20.16 2.02
N LEU A 475 -4.63 -20.50 3.07
CA LEU A 475 -4.83 -21.86 3.55
C LEU A 475 -6.29 -22.26 3.36
N PHE A 476 -6.54 -23.31 2.56
CA PHE A 476 -7.81 -24.02 2.54
C PHE A 476 -7.77 -25.18 3.53
N THR A 477 -8.78 -25.28 4.36
CA THR A 477 -8.91 -26.35 5.36
C THR A 477 -10.37 -26.69 5.62
N CYS A 478 -10.62 -27.91 6.06
CA CYS A 478 -11.88 -28.33 6.68
C CYS A 478 -11.64 -28.97 8.06
N ASP A 479 -10.55 -28.56 8.74
CA ASP A 479 -10.31 -28.94 10.13
C ASP A 479 -11.48 -28.45 11.00
N ASP A 480 -12.08 -29.37 11.79
CA ASP A 480 -13.29 -29.07 12.54
C ASP A 480 -13.10 -27.99 13.60
N GLU A 481 -11.93 -27.95 14.27
CA GLU A 481 -11.61 -26.95 15.29
C GLU A 481 -11.37 -25.56 14.68
N ILE A 482 -10.63 -25.50 13.57
CA ILE A 482 -10.46 -24.24 12.81
C ILE A 482 -11.81 -23.76 12.25
N GLY A 483 -12.62 -24.68 11.71
CA GLY A 483 -13.95 -24.37 11.21
C GLY A 483 -14.88 -23.83 12.29
N GLN A 484 -14.80 -24.40 13.51
CA GLN A 484 -15.55 -23.90 14.66
C GLN A 484 -15.06 -22.50 15.08
N ASP A 485 -13.75 -22.30 15.19
CA ASP A 485 -13.17 -21.01 15.55
C ASP A 485 -13.57 -19.90 14.55
N VAL A 486 -13.51 -20.18 13.23
CA VAL A 486 -13.96 -19.23 12.20
C VAL A 486 -15.45 -18.92 12.33
N HIS A 487 -16.28 -19.93 12.65
CA HIS A 487 -17.70 -19.74 12.90
C HIS A 487 -17.95 -18.82 14.11
N GLU A 488 -17.26 -19.04 15.21
CA GLU A 488 -17.35 -18.21 16.43
C GLU A 488 -16.92 -16.77 16.17
N LEU A 489 -15.86 -16.58 15.37
CA LEU A 489 -15.42 -15.25 14.95
C LEU A 489 -16.49 -14.51 14.14
N PHE A 490 -17.16 -15.20 13.20
CA PHE A 490 -18.27 -14.58 12.47
C PHE A 490 -19.46 -14.27 13.39
N LEU A 491 -19.79 -15.15 14.34
CA LEU A 491 -20.84 -14.86 15.34
C LEU A 491 -20.49 -13.62 16.17
N GLN A 492 -19.25 -13.51 16.66
CA GLN A 492 -18.79 -12.35 17.41
C GLN A 492 -18.91 -11.05 16.60
N LEU A 493 -18.55 -11.10 15.31
CA LEU A 493 -18.57 -9.93 14.43
C LEU A 493 -19.99 -9.52 14.00
N THR A 494 -20.95 -10.43 14.03
CA THR A 494 -22.33 -10.17 13.56
C THR A 494 -23.34 -9.97 14.68
N SER A 495 -23.14 -10.62 15.83
CA SER A 495 -24.12 -10.61 16.92
C SER A 495 -23.66 -9.92 18.20
N LEU A 496 -22.45 -9.34 18.20
CA LEU A 496 -21.85 -8.65 19.35
C LEU A 496 -21.87 -9.51 20.65
N THR A 497 -21.64 -10.82 20.46
CA THR A 497 -21.54 -11.76 21.58
C THR A 497 -20.23 -11.59 22.34
N GLN A 498 -20.12 -12.23 23.51
CA GLN A 498 -18.86 -12.25 24.28
C GLN A 498 -17.74 -12.88 23.45
N THR A 499 -16.50 -12.51 23.80
CA THR A 499 -15.29 -13.02 23.15
C THR A 499 -15.24 -14.56 23.26
N PRO A 500 -15.20 -15.29 22.12
CA PRO A 500 -15.16 -16.74 22.14
C PRO A 500 -13.82 -17.26 22.64
N GLN A 501 -13.82 -18.43 23.27
CA GLN A 501 -12.60 -19.17 23.54
C GLN A 501 -12.19 -19.96 22.31
N LEU A 502 -11.31 -19.40 21.49
CA LEU A 502 -10.81 -20.06 20.28
C LEU A 502 -9.84 -21.19 20.65
N LYS A 503 -9.93 -22.31 19.93
CA LYS A 503 -9.11 -23.51 20.17
C LYS A 503 -7.79 -23.49 19.41
N ARG A 504 -7.78 -22.93 18.21
CA ARG A 504 -6.67 -22.97 17.26
C ARG A 504 -6.26 -21.61 16.75
N LEU A 505 -7.23 -20.77 16.45
CA LEU A 505 -6.95 -19.42 15.99
C LEU A 505 -6.63 -18.50 17.14
N THR A 506 -5.89 -17.45 16.86
CA THR A 506 -5.65 -16.36 17.80
C THR A 506 -6.07 -15.07 17.15
N GLN A 507 -6.86 -14.27 17.86
CA GLN A 507 -7.42 -13.03 17.33
C GLN A 507 -6.93 -11.78 18.08
N SER A 508 -6.87 -10.66 17.38
CA SER A 508 -6.86 -9.33 17.97
C SER A 508 -8.29 -8.81 18.04
N PRO A 509 -8.61 -7.98 19.06
CA PRO A 509 -7.71 -7.37 20.06
C PRO A 509 -7.47 -8.22 21.31
N PHE A 510 -7.98 -9.44 21.41
CA PHE A 510 -8.12 -10.16 22.67
C PHE A 510 -6.89 -11.02 23.08
N GLY A 511 -6.24 -11.72 22.14
CA GLY A 511 -5.22 -12.69 22.52
C GLY A 511 -3.95 -12.69 21.69
N MET A 512 -3.90 -12.01 20.54
CA MET A 512 -2.75 -12.11 19.61
C MET A 512 -1.50 -11.47 20.18
N HIS A 513 -1.60 -10.32 20.82
CA HIS A 513 -0.46 -9.66 21.45
C HIS A 513 0.13 -10.52 22.58
N GLU A 514 -0.74 -11.04 23.44
CA GLU A 514 -0.32 -11.94 24.54
C GLU A 514 0.34 -13.20 24.00
N MET A 515 -0.21 -13.83 22.97
CA MET A 515 0.38 -15.01 22.31
C MET A 515 1.79 -14.72 21.83
N VAL A 516 2.06 -13.57 21.17
CA VAL A 516 3.39 -13.18 20.71
C VAL A 516 4.35 -13.05 21.90
N LEU A 517 3.95 -12.34 22.97
CA LEU A 517 4.79 -12.16 24.14
C LEU A 517 5.09 -13.49 24.85
N GLN A 518 4.11 -14.37 25.01
CA GLN A 518 4.28 -15.69 25.62
C GLN A 518 5.20 -16.59 24.79
N LYS A 519 5.06 -16.59 23.45
CA LYS A 519 5.95 -17.37 22.57
C LYS A 519 7.40 -16.88 22.65
N LEU A 520 7.64 -15.55 22.66
CA LEU A 520 8.98 -14.98 22.84
C LEU A 520 9.57 -15.32 24.21
N ALA A 521 8.78 -15.23 25.28
CA ALA A 521 9.22 -15.61 26.62
C ALA A 521 9.61 -17.09 26.71
N ARG A 522 8.83 -17.97 26.09
CA ARG A 522 9.11 -19.40 26.01
C ARG A 522 10.42 -19.70 25.25
N GLU A 523 10.68 -19.02 24.12
CA GLU A 523 11.96 -19.17 23.42
C GLU A 523 13.13 -18.74 24.32
N ALA A 524 12.98 -17.64 25.09
CA ALA A 524 13.99 -17.21 26.05
C ALA A 524 14.23 -18.26 27.16
N GLU A 525 13.22 -18.98 27.63
CA GLU A 525 13.35 -20.09 28.58
C GLU A 525 14.07 -21.28 27.96
N HIS A 526 13.74 -21.64 26.71
CA HIS A 526 14.43 -22.68 25.97
C HIS A 526 15.93 -22.36 25.82
N ALA A 527 16.26 -21.14 25.39
CA ALA A 527 17.64 -20.72 25.24
C ALA A 527 18.43 -20.80 26.57
N ARG A 528 17.88 -20.29 27.70
CA ARG A 528 18.51 -20.39 29.02
C ARG A 528 18.72 -21.83 29.47
N ALA A 529 17.83 -22.74 29.06
CA ALA A 529 17.94 -24.17 29.37
C ALA A 529 18.82 -24.95 28.38
N GLY A 530 19.51 -24.28 27.45
CA GLY A 530 20.36 -24.91 26.43
C GLY A 530 19.58 -25.73 25.37
N ARG A 531 18.27 -25.52 25.24
CA ARG A 531 17.43 -26.16 24.21
C ARG A 531 17.42 -25.31 22.94
N PRO A 532 17.12 -25.91 21.77
CA PRO A 532 16.96 -25.16 20.54
C PRO A 532 15.94 -23.98 20.69
N ALA A 533 16.39 -22.78 20.32
CA ALA A 533 15.60 -21.55 20.44
C ALA A 533 15.89 -20.61 19.27
N ARG A 534 14.90 -20.32 18.47
CA ARG A 534 15.00 -19.46 17.28
C ARG A 534 13.68 -18.80 16.98
N VAL A 535 13.73 -17.56 16.55
CA VAL A 535 12.56 -16.82 16.05
C VAL A 535 12.83 -16.35 14.62
N ILE A 536 11.92 -16.63 13.71
CA ILE A 536 11.87 -15.97 12.40
C ILE A 536 10.51 -15.28 12.29
N ALA A 537 10.51 -13.97 12.10
CA ALA A 537 9.26 -13.22 11.92
C ALA A 537 9.33 -12.35 10.67
N LYS A 538 8.40 -12.60 9.75
CA LYS A 538 8.18 -11.79 8.54
C LYS A 538 6.93 -10.96 8.71
N MET A 539 7.04 -9.63 8.44
CA MET A 539 5.94 -8.68 8.56
C MET A 539 6.21 -7.40 7.77
N ASN A 540 5.21 -6.53 7.66
CA ASN A 540 5.42 -5.23 7.00
C ASN A 540 5.96 -4.17 7.95
N ALA A 541 5.57 -4.22 9.25
CA ALA A 541 5.98 -3.24 10.24
C ALA A 541 6.15 -3.84 11.62
N LEU A 542 7.19 -3.39 12.34
CA LEU A 542 7.50 -3.73 13.72
C LEU A 542 7.67 -2.43 14.51
N VAL A 543 6.63 -2.02 15.25
CA VAL A 543 6.63 -0.74 16.00
C VAL A 543 5.98 -0.83 17.39
N ASP A 544 5.47 -2.00 17.77
CA ASP A 544 4.91 -2.20 19.12
C ASP A 544 6.02 -2.26 20.17
N PRO A 545 6.06 -1.32 21.14
CA PRO A 545 7.15 -1.26 22.11
C PRO A 545 7.28 -2.53 22.97
N GLN A 546 6.14 -3.13 23.35
CA GLN A 546 6.16 -4.32 24.22
C GLN A 546 6.70 -5.54 23.48
N SER A 547 6.37 -5.72 22.21
CA SER A 547 6.95 -6.77 21.37
C SER A 547 8.45 -6.55 21.15
N ILE A 548 8.89 -5.29 20.95
CA ILE A 548 10.32 -4.94 20.81
C ILE A 548 11.08 -5.27 22.09
N GLU A 549 10.55 -4.91 23.26
CA GLU A 549 11.15 -5.27 24.55
C GLU A 549 11.23 -6.79 24.74
N ALA A 550 10.18 -7.53 24.35
CA ALA A 550 10.17 -8.98 24.44
C ALA A 550 11.24 -9.63 23.53
N LEU A 551 11.45 -9.07 22.33
CA LEU A 551 12.54 -9.47 21.42
C LEU A 551 13.91 -9.19 22.04
N TYR A 552 14.12 -8.03 22.69
CA TYR A 552 15.35 -7.72 23.40
C TYR A 552 15.60 -8.68 24.56
N ARG A 553 14.57 -8.99 25.36
CA ARG A 553 14.69 -10.00 26.43
C ARG A 553 15.06 -11.38 25.90
N ALA A 554 14.47 -11.79 24.78
CA ALA A 554 14.78 -13.06 24.13
C ALA A 554 16.21 -13.09 23.57
N SER A 555 16.67 -12.02 22.91
CA SER A 555 18.03 -11.87 22.42
C SER A 555 19.07 -11.99 23.56
N ARG A 556 18.83 -11.30 24.67
CA ARG A 556 19.70 -11.40 25.88
C ARG A 556 19.73 -12.79 26.49
N ALA A 557 18.67 -13.56 26.29
CA ALA A 557 18.65 -14.97 26.73
C ALA A 557 19.41 -15.91 25.78
N GLY A 558 19.90 -15.43 24.63
CA GLY A 558 20.64 -16.22 23.64
C GLY A 558 19.78 -16.74 22.48
N VAL A 559 18.52 -16.29 22.34
CA VAL A 559 17.66 -16.68 21.21
C VAL A 559 18.19 -16.05 19.92
N LYS A 560 18.39 -16.83 18.87
CA LYS A 560 18.67 -16.33 17.53
C LYS A 560 17.37 -15.77 16.90
N ILE A 561 17.36 -14.49 16.55
CA ILE A 561 16.19 -13.79 16.05
C ILE A 561 16.49 -13.21 14.68
N GLU A 562 15.72 -13.62 13.66
CA GLU A 562 15.87 -13.20 12.28
C GLU A 562 14.56 -12.56 11.82
N LEU A 563 14.58 -11.25 11.61
CA LEU A 563 13.39 -10.47 11.26
C LEU A 563 13.44 -10.04 9.79
N ILE A 564 12.34 -10.25 9.07
CA ILE A 564 12.13 -9.79 7.69
C ILE A 564 11.04 -8.73 7.74
N VAL A 565 11.45 -7.45 7.87
CA VAL A 565 10.53 -6.31 8.02
C VAL A 565 10.63 -5.44 6.77
N ARG A 566 9.61 -5.51 5.92
CA ARG A 566 9.63 -4.79 4.64
C ARG A 566 9.72 -3.28 4.80
N GLY A 567 8.91 -2.69 5.67
CA GLY A 567 8.72 -1.25 5.80
C GLY A 567 9.31 -0.68 7.08
N VAL A 568 8.44 -0.28 7.99
CA VAL A 568 8.78 0.43 9.22
C VAL A 568 9.30 -0.54 10.29
N CYS A 569 10.47 -0.26 10.83
CA CYS A 569 11.04 -0.97 11.97
C CYS A 569 11.52 0.03 13.02
N ALA A 570 10.96 -0.04 14.22
CA ALA A 570 11.38 0.80 15.34
C ALA A 570 12.41 0.09 16.25
N LEU A 571 12.73 -1.19 16.01
CA LEU A 571 13.71 -1.96 16.74
C LEU A 571 15.14 -1.64 16.24
N ARG A 572 16.11 -1.52 17.13
CA ARG A 572 17.56 -1.45 16.83
C ARG A 572 18.22 -2.83 16.98
N PRO A 573 18.70 -3.45 15.88
CA PRO A 573 19.44 -4.72 15.98
C PRO A 573 20.91 -4.51 16.37
N GLY A 574 21.59 -5.55 16.82
CA GLY A 574 23.03 -5.58 16.99
C GLY A 574 23.61 -4.70 18.11
N LEU A 575 22.76 -4.19 19.03
CA LEU A 575 23.23 -3.40 20.16
C LEU A 575 23.86 -4.29 21.22
N PRO A 576 25.11 -3.98 21.68
CA PRO A 576 25.80 -4.75 22.71
C PRO A 576 24.97 -4.85 24.01
N GLY A 577 24.82 -6.08 24.52
CA GLY A 577 24.05 -6.38 25.73
C GLY A 577 22.55 -6.22 25.64
N VAL A 578 22.01 -5.93 24.45
CA VAL A 578 20.56 -5.70 24.20
C VAL A 578 20.03 -6.59 23.07
N SER A 579 20.57 -6.43 21.85
CA SER A 579 20.04 -7.06 20.65
C SER A 579 21.09 -7.71 19.75
N GLU A 580 22.17 -8.21 20.34
CA GLU A 580 23.31 -8.83 19.63
C GLU A 580 22.90 -10.03 18.77
N ASN A 581 21.85 -10.75 19.18
CA ASN A 581 21.33 -11.92 18.47
C ASN A 581 20.16 -11.61 17.54
N ILE A 582 19.89 -10.32 17.26
CA ILE A 582 18.82 -9.89 16.36
C ILE A 582 19.42 -9.36 15.05
N SER A 583 18.97 -9.91 13.94
CA SER A 583 19.19 -9.36 12.61
C SER A 583 17.87 -8.93 11.97
N VAL A 584 17.88 -7.83 11.21
CA VAL A 584 16.70 -7.29 10.52
C VAL A 584 17.02 -7.08 9.06
N ARG A 585 16.17 -7.63 8.18
CA ARG A 585 16.25 -7.46 6.74
C ARG A 585 14.99 -6.82 6.18
N SER A 586 15.14 -6.05 5.10
CA SER A 586 14.04 -5.53 4.29
C SER A 586 14.25 -5.97 2.86
N ILE A 587 13.22 -6.48 2.20
CA ILE A 587 13.25 -6.85 0.78
C ILE A 587 12.28 -5.94 0.04
N VAL A 588 12.80 -5.24 -0.97
CA VAL A 588 12.02 -4.42 -1.91
C VAL A 588 12.36 -4.87 -3.32
N GLY A 589 11.36 -5.26 -4.09
CA GLY A 589 11.59 -5.81 -5.44
C GLY A 589 10.31 -5.83 -6.27
N ARG A 590 10.28 -6.72 -7.26
CA ARG A 590 9.16 -6.88 -8.21
C ARG A 590 7.80 -7.03 -7.53
N PHE A 591 7.75 -7.83 -6.46
CA PHE A 591 6.55 -8.09 -5.68
C PHE A 591 6.63 -7.40 -4.33
N LEU A 592 5.48 -6.93 -3.85
CA LEU A 592 5.39 -6.35 -2.53
C LEU A 592 5.36 -7.46 -1.47
N GLU A 593 6.40 -7.52 -0.64
CA GLU A 593 6.48 -8.46 0.48
C GLU A 593 5.42 -8.12 1.54
N HIS A 594 4.32 -8.89 1.56
CA HIS A 594 3.12 -8.55 2.34
C HIS A 594 2.76 -9.61 3.37
N SER A 595 3.13 -10.85 3.16
CA SER A 595 2.78 -11.95 4.08
C SER A 595 3.34 -11.73 5.48
N ARG A 596 2.58 -12.16 6.49
CA ARG A 596 3.03 -12.22 7.88
C ARG A 596 3.12 -13.68 8.29
N VAL A 597 4.33 -14.04 8.74
CA VAL A 597 4.65 -15.40 9.19
C VAL A 597 5.48 -15.31 10.46
N PHE A 598 5.07 -16.05 11.48
CA PHE A 598 5.75 -16.10 12.76
C PHE A 598 6.18 -17.55 13.04
N TYR A 599 7.45 -17.79 13.18
CA TYR A 599 8.07 -19.08 13.49
C TYR A 599 8.79 -19.01 14.81
N PHE A 600 8.53 -19.99 15.66
CA PHE A 600 9.17 -20.18 16.97
C PHE A 600 9.70 -21.62 17.04
N GLU A 601 10.96 -21.83 17.38
CA GLU A 601 11.63 -23.14 17.40
C GLU A 601 11.09 -24.08 18.50
N ASN A 602 10.65 -23.51 19.61
CA ASN A 602 9.96 -24.22 20.69
C ASN A 602 10.68 -25.48 21.16
N GLY A 603 11.99 -25.42 21.39
CA GLY A 603 12.76 -26.56 21.90
C GLY A 603 12.87 -27.73 20.92
N GLY A 604 12.63 -27.53 19.63
CA GLY A 604 12.66 -28.55 18.57
C GLY A 604 11.28 -29.04 18.10
N GLU A 605 10.19 -28.53 18.69
CA GLU A 605 8.82 -28.74 18.23
C GLU A 605 8.19 -27.45 17.72
N PRO A 606 8.55 -27.00 16.50
CA PRO A 606 8.28 -25.65 16.07
C PRO A 606 6.81 -25.30 15.95
N ASP A 607 6.48 -24.08 16.39
CA ASP A 607 5.20 -23.42 16.14
C ASP A 607 5.34 -22.45 14.97
N MET A 608 4.42 -22.52 14.01
CA MET A 608 4.36 -21.62 12.87
C MET A 608 2.96 -21.07 12.68
N PHE A 609 2.85 -19.77 12.50
CA PHE A 609 1.60 -19.06 12.26
C PHE A 609 1.72 -18.18 11.02
N CYS A 610 0.65 -18.15 10.22
CA CYS A 610 0.41 -17.07 9.27
C CYS A 610 -0.62 -16.12 9.87
N ALA A 611 -0.47 -14.81 9.63
CA ALA A 611 -1.32 -13.80 10.25
C ALA A 611 -1.73 -12.68 9.28
N SER A 612 -2.82 -11.99 9.61
CA SER A 612 -3.20 -10.73 8.95
C SER A 612 -2.57 -9.50 9.61
N ALA A 613 -1.99 -9.65 10.80
CA ALA A 613 -1.43 -8.57 11.64
C ALA A 613 0.07 -8.37 11.46
N ASP A 614 0.49 -7.10 11.43
CA ASP A 614 1.85 -6.68 11.75
C ASP A 614 1.99 -6.49 13.27
N TRP A 615 3.21 -6.43 13.80
CA TRP A 615 3.43 -6.16 15.23
C TRP A 615 3.40 -4.66 15.49
N MET A 616 2.17 -4.17 15.56
CA MET A 616 1.83 -2.76 15.76
C MET A 616 0.69 -2.65 16.76
N GLU A 617 0.73 -1.65 17.64
CA GLU A 617 -0.31 -1.36 18.63
C GLU A 617 -1.71 -1.35 18.02
N ARG A 618 -1.90 -0.61 16.89
CA ARG A 618 -3.20 -0.55 16.21
C ARG A 618 -3.69 -1.90 15.69
N ASN A 619 -2.79 -2.84 15.29
CA ASN A 619 -3.17 -4.18 14.85
C ASN A 619 -3.53 -5.05 16.04
N PHE A 620 -2.81 -4.93 17.15
CA PHE A 620 -3.06 -5.69 18.35
C PHE A 620 -4.30 -5.24 19.15
N PHE A 621 -4.64 -3.93 19.13
CA PHE A 621 -5.64 -3.37 20.04
C PHE A 621 -6.79 -2.59 19.39
N ARG A 622 -6.70 -2.25 18.07
CA ARG A 622 -7.69 -1.44 17.36
C ARG A 622 -8.20 -2.11 16.08
N ARG A 623 -7.89 -3.39 15.88
CA ARG A 623 -8.32 -4.16 14.71
C ARG A 623 -8.75 -5.55 15.09
N VAL A 624 -9.65 -6.11 14.29
CA VAL A 624 -9.92 -7.55 14.28
C VAL A 624 -8.97 -8.18 13.27
N GLU A 625 -7.99 -8.91 13.79
CA GLU A 625 -6.96 -9.65 13.04
C GLU A 625 -6.98 -11.11 13.45
N VAL A 626 -6.46 -12.00 12.62
CA VAL A 626 -6.37 -13.42 12.90
C VAL A 626 -4.97 -13.95 12.58
N ALA A 627 -4.41 -14.73 13.51
CA ALA A 627 -3.29 -15.64 13.30
C ALA A 627 -3.79 -17.07 13.29
N PHE A 628 -3.39 -17.84 12.28
CA PHE A 628 -3.76 -19.25 12.13
C PHE A 628 -2.52 -20.14 12.06
N PRO A 629 -2.54 -21.30 12.79
CA PRO A 629 -1.39 -22.18 12.86
C PRO A 629 -1.23 -23.00 11.59
N ILE A 630 0.02 -23.21 11.17
CA ILE A 630 0.35 -24.13 10.08
C ILE A 630 0.70 -25.50 10.66
N ARG A 631 -0.31 -26.35 10.83
CA ARG A 631 -0.21 -27.63 11.55
C ARG A 631 0.44 -28.76 10.75
N ARG A 632 0.33 -28.71 9.40
CA ARG A 632 0.88 -29.76 8.56
C ARG A 632 2.37 -29.54 8.35
N LYS A 633 3.18 -30.53 8.77
CA LYS A 633 4.64 -30.50 8.65
C LYS A 633 5.14 -30.10 7.24
N GLY A 634 4.58 -30.69 6.19
CA GLY A 634 4.99 -30.36 4.81
C GLY A 634 4.62 -28.92 4.36
N HIS A 635 3.59 -28.29 4.98
CA HIS A 635 3.31 -26.88 4.76
C HIS A 635 4.27 -26.00 5.53
N ALA A 636 4.58 -26.34 6.79
CA ALA A 636 5.55 -25.63 7.61
C ALA A 636 6.96 -25.68 7.00
N GLU A 637 7.41 -26.86 6.55
CA GLU A 637 8.71 -27.03 5.85
C GLU A 637 8.76 -26.20 4.56
N ARG A 638 7.66 -26.12 3.83
CA ARG A 638 7.56 -25.28 2.64
C ARG A 638 7.72 -23.80 2.96
N ILE A 639 6.96 -23.29 3.94
CA ILE A 639 7.05 -21.89 4.36
C ILE A 639 8.45 -21.58 4.91
N LEU A 640 9.03 -22.48 5.71
CA LEU A 640 10.37 -22.30 6.24
C LEU A 640 11.44 -22.19 5.13
N ARG A 641 11.32 -23.00 4.06
CA ARG A 641 12.18 -22.88 2.88
C ARG A 641 11.97 -21.55 2.15
N ASP A 642 10.72 -21.08 2.02
CA ASP A 642 10.41 -19.79 1.40
C ASP A 642 11.00 -18.63 2.23
N LEU A 643 10.97 -18.72 3.56
CA LEU A 643 11.63 -17.76 4.47
C LEU A 643 13.15 -17.84 4.35
N ASP A 644 13.74 -19.04 4.20
CA ASP A 644 15.17 -19.20 4.00
C ASP A 644 15.67 -18.49 2.73
N TRP A 645 14.93 -18.53 1.63
CA TRP A 645 15.23 -17.71 0.45
C TRP A 645 15.28 -16.22 0.79
N CYS A 646 14.30 -15.71 1.55
CA CYS A 646 14.30 -14.31 1.99
C CYS A 646 15.52 -13.99 2.90
N LEU A 647 15.89 -14.91 3.79
CA LEU A 647 17.04 -14.72 4.69
C LEU A 647 18.39 -14.80 3.97
N ARG A 648 18.46 -15.47 2.82
CA ARG A 648 19.67 -15.58 2.00
C ARG A 648 19.76 -14.57 0.88
N ASP A 649 18.69 -13.78 0.64
CA ASP A 649 18.69 -12.78 -0.43
C ASP A 649 19.85 -11.79 -0.25
N ASN A 650 20.68 -11.67 -1.30
CA ASN A 650 21.83 -10.77 -1.36
C ASN A 650 21.80 -9.89 -2.62
N SER A 651 20.63 -9.77 -3.25
CA SER A 651 20.45 -8.97 -4.47
C SER A 651 19.46 -7.82 -4.27
N GLN A 652 18.37 -8.05 -3.52
CA GLN A 652 17.32 -7.07 -3.25
C GLN A 652 17.10 -6.80 -1.76
N ALA A 653 17.85 -7.47 -0.89
CA ALA A 653 17.76 -7.28 0.55
C ALA A 653 18.63 -6.13 1.05
N TRP A 654 18.12 -5.49 2.08
CA TRP A 654 18.78 -4.45 2.86
C TRP A 654 18.89 -4.92 4.30
N GLU A 655 20.00 -4.67 4.94
CA GLU A 655 20.23 -4.95 6.35
C GLU A 655 20.09 -3.68 7.18
N LEU A 656 19.32 -3.74 8.25
CA LEU A 656 19.22 -2.67 9.23
C LEU A 656 20.43 -2.74 10.18
N LYS A 657 21.17 -1.63 10.29
CA LYS A 657 22.35 -1.50 11.15
C LYS A 657 21.98 -0.95 12.53
N PRO A 658 22.87 -1.11 13.54
CA PRO A 658 22.63 -0.61 14.90
C PRO A 658 22.36 0.89 14.99
N ASP A 659 22.86 1.68 14.05
CA ASP A 659 22.65 3.13 13.98
C ASP A 659 21.31 3.54 13.34
N GLY A 660 20.53 2.56 12.85
CA GLY A 660 19.22 2.79 12.21
C GLY A 660 19.28 2.97 10.70
N ARG A 661 20.47 2.94 10.08
CA ARG A 661 20.62 2.99 8.62
C ARG A 661 20.38 1.63 8.00
N TYR A 662 19.88 1.63 6.77
CA TYR A 662 19.78 0.43 5.95
C TYR A 662 20.90 0.40 4.93
N GLU A 663 21.61 -0.72 4.87
CA GLU A 663 22.66 -0.98 3.89
C GLU A 663 22.22 -2.12 2.95
N ARG A 664 22.35 -1.90 1.64
CA ARG A 664 22.08 -2.97 0.67
C ARG A 664 23.11 -4.08 0.85
N ILE A 665 22.64 -5.30 0.94
CA ILE A 665 23.52 -6.45 1.10
C ILE A 665 24.29 -6.65 -0.20
N SER A 666 25.61 -6.56 -0.14
CA SER A 666 26.48 -6.77 -1.29
C SER A 666 26.74 -8.27 -1.51
N ARG A 667 26.82 -8.67 -2.77
CA ARG A 667 27.06 -10.07 -3.16
C ARG A 667 28.43 -10.59 -2.73
N GLY A 668 29.43 -9.73 -2.60
CA GLY A 668 30.80 -10.15 -2.42
C GLY A 668 31.25 -11.13 -3.53
N ARG A 669 31.79 -12.30 -3.14
CA ARG A 669 32.15 -13.41 -4.04
C ARG A 669 31.07 -14.49 -4.13
N ASP A 670 29.94 -14.33 -3.43
CA ASP A 670 28.88 -15.33 -3.37
C ASP A 670 28.00 -15.30 -4.62
N SER A 671 27.33 -16.41 -4.91
CA SER A 671 26.32 -16.47 -5.97
C SER A 671 25.16 -15.53 -5.66
N SER A 672 24.61 -14.89 -6.68
CA SER A 672 23.44 -14.03 -6.52
C SER A 672 22.23 -14.85 -6.11
N VAL A 673 21.61 -14.49 -5.00
CA VAL A 673 20.34 -15.04 -4.53
C VAL A 673 19.31 -13.92 -4.55
N ASN A 674 18.29 -14.07 -5.38
CA ASN A 674 17.11 -13.21 -5.42
C ASN A 674 15.90 -14.04 -4.96
N ALA A 675 15.41 -13.78 -3.76
CA ALA A 675 14.33 -14.58 -3.17
C ALA A 675 13.08 -14.65 -4.05
N GLN A 676 12.68 -13.55 -4.67
CA GLN A 676 11.50 -13.52 -5.53
C GLN A 676 11.69 -14.29 -6.83
N ALA A 677 12.88 -14.26 -7.40
CA ALA A 677 13.21 -15.05 -8.60
C ALA A 677 13.23 -16.56 -8.28
N GLU A 678 13.82 -16.95 -7.15
CA GLU A 678 13.85 -18.36 -6.70
C GLU A 678 12.42 -18.88 -6.42
N LEU A 679 11.57 -18.07 -5.80
CA LEU A 679 10.17 -18.43 -5.55
C LEU A 679 9.36 -18.51 -6.87
N LEU A 680 9.62 -17.64 -7.84
CA LEU A 680 9.05 -17.75 -9.18
C LEU A 680 9.47 -19.08 -9.85
N ALA A 681 10.76 -19.40 -9.82
CA ALA A 681 11.27 -20.64 -10.40
C ALA A 681 10.68 -21.89 -9.71
N ALA A 682 10.45 -21.82 -8.40
CA ALA A 682 9.92 -22.95 -7.62
C ALA A 682 8.42 -23.19 -7.82
N TYR A 683 7.62 -22.12 -8.07
CA TYR A 683 6.16 -22.21 -8.00
C TYR A 683 5.42 -21.80 -9.28
N ALA A 684 6.00 -21.02 -10.20
CA ALA A 684 5.34 -20.63 -11.43
C ALA A 684 5.17 -21.85 -12.39
N ALA A 685 4.18 -21.78 -13.26
CA ALA A 685 3.94 -22.80 -14.28
C ALA A 685 4.68 -22.44 -15.58
N GLY A 686 5.66 -23.26 -15.97
CA GLY A 686 6.38 -23.10 -17.24
C GLY A 686 7.45 -22.00 -17.24
N PRO A 687 8.16 -21.80 -18.36
CA PRO A 687 9.16 -20.77 -18.49
C PRO A 687 8.52 -19.37 -18.42
N VAL A 688 9.19 -18.44 -17.77
CA VAL A 688 8.79 -17.02 -17.75
C VAL A 688 9.01 -16.46 -19.17
N THR A 689 7.94 -16.33 -19.96
CA THR A 689 8.01 -15.87 -21.36
C THR A 689 7.60 -14.41 -21.49
N ALA A 690 8.23 -13.72 -22.45
CA ALA A 690 7.95 -12.31 -22.75
C ALA A 690 6.73 -12.08 -23.67
N THR A 691 5.91 -13.09 -23.94
CA THR A 691 4.75 -12.98 -24.83
C THR A 691 3.46 -12.72 -24.08
N ILE A 692 2.77 -11.65 -24.46
CA ILE A 692 1.46 -11.22 -23.93
C ILE A 692 0.36 -12.01 -24.65
N PRO A 693 -0.58 -12.68 -23.94
CA PRO A 693 -1.88 -12.94 -24.54
C PRO A 693 -2.63 -11.61 -24.64
N GLU A 694 -3.02 -11.22 -25.82
CA GLU A 694 -3.93 -10.10 -26.04
C GLU A 694 -5.23 -10.34 -25.26
N MET A 695 -5.44 -9.56 -24.22
CA MET A 695 -6.77 -9.40 -23.64
C MET A 695 -7.44 -8.20 -24.31
N PRO A 696 -8.69 -8.32 -24.74
CA PRO A 696 -9.40 -7.21 -25.36
C PRO A 696 -9.49 -6.06 -24.35
N VAL A 697 -9.02 -4.90 -24.78
CA VAL A 697 -9.24 -3.63 -24.08
C VAL A 697 -10.75 -3.34 -24.16
N SER A 698 -11.47 -3.57 -23.08
CA SER A 698 -12.78 -2.93 -22.95
C SER A 698 -12.50 -1.46 -22.66
N GLU A 699 -12.69 -0.65 -23.67
CA GLU A 699 -12.92 0.77 -23.48
C GLU A 699 -14.06 0.94 -22.49
N ARG A 700 -13.77 1.51 -21.33
CA ARG A 700 -14.61 2.48 -20.62
C ARG A 700 -14.10 2.76 -19.20
N GLN A 701 -13.83 4.05 -19.02
CA GLN A 701 -13.93 4.89 -17.80
C GLN A 701 -12.78 4.82 -16.80
N LEU A 702 -12.06 5.79 -16.93
CA LEU A 702 -11.36 6.79 -16.11
C LEU A 702 -11.99 7.12 -14.76
#